data_887a24fdde18aacedd2006f4e8164114
#
_entry.id   887a24fdde18aacedd2006f4e8164114
#
_cell.length_a   1.000
_cell.length_b   1.000
_cell.length_c   1.000
_cell.angle_alpha   90.00
_cell.angle_beta   90.00
_cell.angle_gamma   90.00
#
_symmetry.space_group_name_H-M   'P 1'
#
loop_
_entity.id
_entity.type
_entity.pdbx_description
1 polymer ?
#
loop_
_entity_poly.entity_id
_entity_poly.type
_entity_poly.pdbx_seq_one_letter_code
_entity_poly.pdbx_strand_id
1 'polypeptide(L)'
;MATKLLTPRRPNSQQLRVLPLGRDTVSFWSDMDKAVAVRPSTFHAAPKHDSHGPCILLTLSLLLYVGSAWPQSQLATIVGTITDPTGAVIAGVQITASSKSTGLKRAALTDIGGHYRLGGFPPGVYAVRAEKQNFQTQVIEGIALSSGTAIPINLSLSVGTVQQDVTVNADVAIDTTTSTVSGAIVERSLIDLPLNGRDLFKTAILQPGVTPTPSSAPSLLSNGKAGQASINGMRPSWTNVLIDGMDANDPVFGFSPAGASGFFLGLNGLTEVRILTQTFDADYGSYGGGVIEAVTKSGSNQFHGSLWELHRDGSLDAKNYFDLASRPIPAFVRNQFGASIAGPLAHHRTFFFANYEGFREVQASTAIATVPDALAHQGLLPSAVDPGACNNTTPSGCVAVAVDPRLAQFLALLPPTNGADNGDGTGDLVTANKGSTTENLGLVRVDYNFSNSHSLFARYMIDDSSSLVPYIGTPPGTYVPGFPALRRARNHYFAVQDRRNLRQEVFNEFGFGINRTTASTSIVDTHPGLSISLLPGRPFGMLNIAGMSLVGNSPVIPLGSSSTVYQVQDQLSSTTHRHTIKLGVQVRRIQSNGPLDFGVNGLYTFQDLRPFGFQARTNNPALEFFLQALPVSYVGVDPFNSDSNRDYRQIVVSGFAQDFFRATSRLSVNVGLRYDFYSNPSEAHGRLSVIRNPATDSGPTVGKLFAETPQICCHPRLALLGTSSVTARPYCGAEPASFAINSLLSCLVSIGF
;
A
#
# COMPACT_ATOMS: atom_id res chain seq x y z
N MET A 1 3.68 -18.43 53.11
CA MET A 1 3.81 -17.09 53.73
C MET A 1 3.30 -16.05 52.77
N ALA A 2 2.19 -15.49 53.17
CA ALA A 2 1.53 -14.22 52.81
C ALA A 2 1.56 -13.68 51.37
N THR A 3 0.48 -13.95 50.70
CA THR A 3 -0.10 -13.27 49.51
C THR A 3 -0.61 -11.88 49.92
N LYS A 4 -0.24 -10.83 49.21
CA LYS A 4 -0.93 -9.52 49.24
C LYS A 4 -1.49 -9.18 47.89
N LEU A 5 -2.80 -9.26 47.75
CA LEU A 5 -3.64 -8.74 46.67
C LEU A 5 -3.63 -7.20 46.70
N LEU A 6 -3.34 -6.60 45.57
CA LEU A 6 -3.55 -5.18 45.27
C LEU A 6 -4.77 -5.02 44.36
N THR A 7 -5.80 -4.40 44.89
CA THR A 7 -7.01 -3.98 44.17
C THR A 7 -6.76 -2.67 43.39
N PRO A 8 -7.29 -2.49 42.19
CA PRO A 8 -7.16 -1.23 41.45
C PRO A 8 -8.24 -0.23 41.87
N ARG A 9 -7.81 1.01 42.14
CA ARG A 9 -8.67 2.17 42.41
C ARG A 9 -9.38 2.63 41.12
N ARG A 10 -10.68 2.87 41.22
CA ARG A 10 -11.50 3.56 40.22
C ARG A 10 -11.18 5.06 40.16
N PRO A 11 -11.14 5.73 39.00
CA PRO A 11 -11.11 7.18 38.95
C PRO A 11 -12.50 7.79 39.03
N ASN A 12 -12.57 8.97 39.69
CA ASN A 12 -13.74 9.78 39.95
C ASN A 12 -14.50 10.23 38.72
N SER A 13 -15.82 10.13 38.78
CA SER A 13 -16.78 10.73 37.85
C SER A 13 -16.86 12.25 38.05
N GLN A 14 -16.47 13.04 37.05
CA GLN A 14 -16.88 14.45 36.99
C GLN A 14 -18.24 14.56 36.28
N GLN A 15 -19.18 15.15 37.01
CA GLN A 15 -20.51 15.47 36.50
C GLN A 15 -20.47 16.58 35.45
N LEU A 16 -20.96 16.31 34.26
CA LEU A 16 -21.33 17.33 33.28
C LEU A 16 -22.72 17.88 33.62
N ARG A 17 -22.79 19.19 33.90
CA ARG A 17 -24.04 19.92 34.05
C ARG A 17 -24.67 20.10 32.68
N VAL A 18 -25.86 19.54 32.47
CA VAL A 18 -26.75 19.82 31.33
C VAL A 18 -27.59 21.03 31.67
N LEU A 19 -27.52 22.07 30.83
CA LEU A 19 -28.45 23.21 30.85
C LEU A 19 -29.70 22.86 30.01
N PRO A 20 -30.90 23.22 30.42
CA PRO A 20 -32.11 22.93 29.68
C PRO A 20 -32.32 23.91 28.54
N LEU A 21 -32.45 23.39 27.31
CA LEU A 21 -32.94 24.15 26.17
C LEU A 21 -34.48 24.14 26.14
N GLY A 22 -35.02 25.32 25.93
CA GLY A 22 -36.45 25.60 25.96
C GLY A 22 -37.25 24.94 24.82
N ARG A 23 -38.51 24.67 25.14
CA ARG A 23 -39.54 24.29 24.21
C ARG A 23 -39.81 25.50 23.26
N ASP A 24 -39.62 25.32 21.98
CA ASP A 24 -40.35 25.99 20.88
C ASP A 24 -39.71 25.57 19.54
N THR A 25 -40.21 24.50 18.94
CA THR A 25 -40.16 24.24 17.49
C THR A 25 -41.18 23.17 17.11
N VAL A 26 -42.42 23.60 16.96
CA VAL A 26 -43.44 22.88 16.17
C VAL A 26 -43.95 23.89 15.14
N SER A 27 -43.34 23.91 13.95
CA SER A 27 -43.97 24.37 12.69
C SER A 27 -42.90 24.42 11.57
N PHE A 28 -42.61 23.29 10.94
CA PHE A 28 -41.75 23.29 9.73
C PHE A 28 -42.08 22.17 8.73
N TRP A 29 -43.31 21.68 8.71
CA TRP A 29 -43.72 20.62 7.77
C TRP A 29 -45.07 20.88 7.10
N SER A 30 -45.33 22.07 6.59
CA SER A 30 -46.58 22.31 5.84
C SER A 30 -46.48 23.05 4.49
N ASP A 31 -45.25 23.31 3.97
CA ASP A 31 -45.14 24.07 2.71
C ASP A 31 -44.18 23.45 1.67
N MET A 32 -44.34 22.15 1.35
CA MET A 32 -43.62 21.52 0.25
C MET A 32 -44.52 20.95 -0.87
N ASP A 33 -45.63 21.60 -1.19
CA ASP A 33 -46.48 21.21 -2.31
C ASP A 33 -46.71 22.34 -3.34
N LYS A 34 -45.62 23.03 -3.73
CA LYS A 34 -45.67 23.88 -4.94
C LYS A 34 -44.31 23.91 -5.64
N ALA A 35 -43.93 22.81 -6.32
CA ALA A 35 -42.83 22.82 -7.25
C ALA A 35 -43.28 23.23 -8.65
N VAL A 36 -42.79 24.36 -9.08
CA VAL A 36 -42.96 25.00 -10.37
C VAL A 36 -42.33 24.16 -11.49
N ALA A 37 -43.14 23.86 -12.52
CA ALA A 37 -42.65 23.28 -13.77
C ALA A 37 -41.85 24.32 -14.57
N VAL A 38 -40.52 24.08 -14.73
CA VAL A 38 -39.67 24.85 -15.65
C VAL A 38 -39.51 24.07 -16.95
N ARG A 39 -39.93 24.69 -18.05
CA ARG A 39 -39.76 24.18 -19.43
C ARG A 39 -38.30 24.27 -19.85
N PRO A 40 -37.75 23.30 -20.62
CA PRO A 40 -36.39 23.37 -21.13
C PRO A 40 -36.26 24.41 -22.24
N SER A 41 -35.42 25.41 -22.07
CA SER A 41 -34.97 26.30 -23.13
C SER A 41 -33.74 25.73 -23.82
N THR A 42 -33.85 25.57 -25.13
CA THR A 42 -32.76 25.16 -26.03
C THR A 42 -31.68 26.24 -26.07
N PHE A 43 -30.48 25.92 -25.54
CA PHE A 43 -29.30 26.74 -25.74
C PHE A 43 -28.44 26.14 -26.87
N HIS A 44 -28.21 26.96 -27.91
CA HIS A 44 -27.28 26.67 -28.97
C HIS A 44 -25.84 26.74 -28.41
N ALA A 45 -25.09 25.66 -28.58
CA ALA A 45 -23.69 25.61 -28.24
C ALA A 45 -22.86 26.31 -29.33
N ALA A 46 -22.11 27.35 -28.94
CA ALA A 46 -21.03 27.91 -29.74
C ALA A 46 -19.78 27.02 -29.64
N PRO A 47 -18.99 26.86 -30.72
CA PRO A 47 -17.79 26.02 -30.69
C PRO A 47 -16.71 26.69 -29.84
N LYS A 48 -16.26 25.98 -28.79
CA LYS A 48 -15.04 26.35 -28.03
C LYS A 48 -13.80 25.94 -28.82
N HIS A 49 -13.05 26.93 -29.23
CA HIS A 49 -11.68 26.74 -29.70
C HIS A 49 -10.81 26.22 -28.56
N ASP A 50 -10.32 24.98 -28.68
CA ASP A 50 -9.31 24.41 -27.80
C ASP A 50 -7.94 25.06 -28.06
N SER A 51 -7.57 26.05 -27.21
CA SER A 51 -6.28 26.75 -27.28
C SER A 51 -5.17 25.99 -26.47
N HIS A 52 -5.18 24.67 -26.48
CA HIS A 52 -4.15 23.88 -25.77
C HIS A 52 -2.89 23.57 -26.61
N GLY A 53 -2.87 23.91 -27.89
CA GLY A 53 -1.73 23.67 -28.79
C GLY A 53 -0.42 24.40 -28.39
N PRO A 54 -0.43 25.69 -28.03
CA PRO A 54 0.81 26.40 -27.71
C PRO A 54 1.45 26.02 -26.36
N CYS A 55 0.64 25.60 -25.37
CA CYS A 55 1.20 25.19 -24.08
C CYS A 55 1.91 23.83 -24.16
N ILE A 56 1.45 22.91 -24.97
CA ILE A 56 2.12 21.61 -25.15
C ILE A 56 3.42 21.78 -25.94
N LEU A 57 3.46 22.64 -26.93
CA LEU A 57 4.68 22.97 -27.68
C LEU A 57 5.68 23.77 -26.83
N LEU A 58 5.21 24.67 -25.96
CA LEU A 58 6.09 25.40 -25.03
C LEU A 58 6.64 24.47 -23.93
N THR A 59 5.86 23.54 -23.41
CA THR A 59 6.35 22.52 -22.46
C THR A 59 7.26 21.51 -23.13
N LEU A 60 7.01 21.11 -24.37
CA LEU A 60 7.94 20.24 -25.13
C LEU A 60 9.23 20.97 -25.51
N SER A 61 9.16 22.25 -25.88
CA SER A 61 10.36 23.07 -26.17
C SER A 61 11.13 23.41 -24.88
N LEU A 62 10.45 23.61 -23.73
CA LEU A 62 11.10 23.77 -22.43
C LEU A 62 11.78 22.47 -21.98
N LEU A 63 11.18 21.30 -22.25
CA LEU A 63 11.77 19.98 -22.00
C LEU A 63 12.98 19.70 -22.92
N LEU A 64 13.00 20.27 -24.12
CA LEU A 64 14.14 20.15 -25.05
C LEU A 64 15.27 21.17 -24.74
N TYR A 65 14.95 22.29 -24.04
CA TYR A 65 15.95 23.30 -23.66
C TYR A 65 16.53 23.09 -22.25
N VAL A 66 15.85 22.31 -21.37
CA VAL A 66 16.40 21.84 -20.10
C VAL A 66 17.25 20.58 -20.37
N GLY A 67 18.34 20.78 -21.05
CA GLY A 67 19.35 19.73 -21.23
C GLY A 67 20.08 19.44 -19.93
N SER A 68 19.42 18.84 -18.96
CA SER A 68 19.91 18.20 -17.73
C SER A 68 18.80 18.13 -16.69
N ALA A 69 17.80 17.26 -16.90
CA ALA A 69 16.82 16.93 -15.89
C ALA A 69 17.24 15.63 -15.15
N TRP A 70 16.87 15.39 -13.91
CA TRP A 70 17.64 14.65 -12.89
C TRP A 70 16.83 13.66 -11.98
N PRO A 71 17.19 12.36 -11.74
CA PRO A 71 16.43 11.32 -11.02
C PRO A 71 17.02 10.55 -9.84
N GLN A 72 16.22 9.61 -9.27
CA GLN A 72 16.51 8.70 -8.15
C GLN A 72 17.45 7.54 -8.55
N SER A 73 18.53 7.28 -7.76
CA SER A 73 19.45 6.16 -7.98
C SER A 73 19.29 5.08 -6.92
N GLN A 74 19.03 3.86 -7.37
CA GLN A 74 19.00 2.63 -6.57
C GLN A 74 20.32 1.88 -6.59
N LEU A 75 21.37 2.47 -7.11
CA LEU A 75 22.63 1.80 -7.36
C LEU A 75 23.57 1.92 -6.16
N ALA A 76 24.32 0.84 -5.93
CA ALA A 76 25.34 0.80 -4.90
C ALA A 76 26.59 1.59 -5.32
N THR A 77 27.34 2.00 -4.32
CA THR A 77 28.60 2.72 -4.46
C THR A 77 29.68 2.01 -3.63
N ILE A 78 30.90 1.92 -4.17
CA ILE A 78 32.08 1.50 -3.42
C ILE A 78 32.91 2.75 -3.16
N VAL A 79 33.29 2.98 -1.91
CA VAL A 79 34.17 4.08 -1.49
C VAL A 79 35.37 3.53 -0.73
N GLY A 80 36.46 4.26 -0.65
CA GLY A 80 37.57 3.79 0.16
C GLY A 80 38.80 4.70 0.11
N THR A 81 39.81 4.31 0.87
CA THR A 81 41.10 4.95 0.92
C THR A 81 42.19 3.92 0.70
N ILE A 82 43.16 4.25 -0.11
CA ILE A 82 44.34 3.42 -0.35
C ILE A 82 45.54 3.99 0.41
N THR A 83 46.15 3.15 1.20
CA THR A 83 47.34 3.49 2.00
C THR A 83 48.48 2.51 1.71
N ASP A 84 49.67 2.83 2.15
CA ASP A 84 50.78 1.89 2.30
C ASP A 84 50.74 1.21 3.70
N PRO A 85 51.59 0.24 3.99
CA PRO A 85 51.65 -0.40 5.30
C PRO A 85 52.02 0.53 6.47
N THR A 86 52.55 1.71 6.19
CA THR A 86 52.87 2.74 7.22
C THR A 86 51.66 3.63 7.51
N GLY A 87 50.56 3.51 6.71
CA GLY A 87 49.38 4.35 6.80
C GLY A 87 49.43 5.63 5.94
N ALA A 88 50.49 5.82 5.13
CA ALA A 88 50.58 6.94 4.20
C ALA A 88 49.65 6.70 3.00
N VAL A 89 48.92 7.74 2.59
CA VAL A 89 47.95 7.67 1.48
C VAL A 89 48.66 7.57 0.12
N ILE A 90 48.05 6.79 -0.80
CA ILE A 90 48.63 6.57 -2.13
C ILE A 90 47.66 7.17 -3.19
N ALA A 91 48.09 8.24 -3.86
CA ALA A 91 47.38 8.87 -4.96
C ALA A 91 47.61 8.13 -6.28
N GLY A 92 46.68 8.24 -7.24
CA GLY A 92 46.82 7.69 -8.60
C GLY A 92 46.86 6.17 -8.68
N VAL A 93 46.25 5.47 -7.73
CA VAL A 93 46.01 4.01 -7.79
C VAL A 93 44.78 3.76 -8.66
N GLN A 94 44.91 2.85 -9.61
CA GLN A 94 43.78 2.43 -10.41
C GLN A 94 42.97 1.37 -9.64
N ILE A 95 41.72 1.72 -9.35
CA ILE A 95 40.76 0.84 -8.70
C ILE A 95 39.76 0.35 -9.74
N THR A 96 39.61 -0.96 -9.87
CA THR A 96 38.64 -1.56 -10.80
C THR A 96 37.69 -2.47 -10.02
N ALA A 97 36.41 -2.18 -10.02
CA ALA A 97 35.38 -3.08 -9.54
C ALA A 97 34.75 -3.85 -10.69
N SER A 98 34.59 -5.16 -10.56
CA SER A 98 34.07 -6.03 -11.62
C SER A 98 33.09 -7.07 -11.07
N SER A 99 32.02 -7.35 -11.85
CA SER A 99 31.09 -8.45 -11.62
C SER A 99 31.50 -9.66 -12.48
N LYS A 100 31.72 -10.80 -11.85
CA LYS A 100 32.00 -12.06 -12.60
C LYS A 100 30.76 -12.57 -13.35
N SER A 101 29.57 -12.32 -12.84
CA SER A 101 28.32 -12.82 -13.42
C SER A 101 27.90 -12.08 -14.69
N THR A 102 28.04 -10.76 -14.72
CA THR A 102 27.62 -9.93 -15.87
C THR A 102 28.78 -9.44 -16.73
N GLY A 103 30.01 -9.44 -16.18
CA GLY A 103 31.18 -8.86 -16.84
C GLY A 103 31.25 -7.33 -16.71
N LEU A 104 30.35 -6.69 -15.98
CA LEU A 104 30.37 -5.25 -15.73
C LEU A 104 31.66 -4.85 -15.05
N LYS A 105 32.37 -3.84 -15.58
CA LYS A 105 33.59 -3.28 -14.99
C LYS A 105 33.48 -1.77 -14.85
N ARG A 106 33.94 -1.23 -13.72
CA ARG A 106 34.05 0.21 -13.49
C ARG A 106 35.40 0.51 -12.87
N ALA A 107 36.01 1.61 -13.26
CA ALA A 107 37.32 1.99 -12.79
C ALA A 107 37.37 3.47 -12.37
N ALA A 108 38.18 3.78 -11.37
CA ALA A 108 38.50 5.14 -10.94
C ALA A 108 39.96 5.21 -10.47
N LEU A 109 40.51 6.42 -10.42
CA LEU A 109 41.83 6.67 -9.83
C LEU A 109 41.65 7.26 -8.43
N THR A 110 42.56 6.95 -7.51
CA THR A 110 42.59 7.61 -6.21
C THR A 110 43.09 9.07 -6.36
N ASP A 111 42.48 9.96 -5.59
CA ASP A 111 42.82 11.37 -5.49
C ASP A 111 44.12 11.59 -4.69
N ILE A 112 44.53 12.85 -4.50
CA ILE A 112 45.72 13.24 -3.74
C ILE A 112 45.69 12.80 -2.27
N GLY A 113 44.49 12.56 -1.71
CA GLY A 113 44.28 12.01 -0.36
C GLY A 113 44.16 10.49 -0.34
N GLY A 114 44.44 9.80 -1.46
CA GLY A 114 44.30 8.34 -1.58
C GLY A 114 42.85 7.85 -1.60
N HIS A 115 41.86 8.74 -1.68
CA HIS A 115 40.47 8.37 -1.69
C HIS A 115 39.98 8.02 -3.09
N TYR A 116 39.04 7.05 -3.17
CA TYR A 116 38.36 6.70 -4.41
C TYR A 116 36.86 6.47 -4.19
N ARG A 117 36.11 6.61 -5.25
CA ARG A 117 34.67 6.29 -5.30
C ARG A 117 34.32 5.71 -6.67
N LEU A 118 33.60 4.60 -6.65
CA LEU A 118 33.01 3.93 -7.80
C LEU A 118 31.50 3.82 -7.58
N GLY A 119 30.70 4.49 -8.37
CA GLY A 119 29.24 4.47 -8.26
C GLY A 119 28.56 3.72 -9.41
N GLY A 120 27.25 3.51 -9.28
CA GLY A 120 26.44 2.99 -10.35
C GLY A 120 26.41 1.46 -10.45
N PHE A 121 26.60 0.73 -9.36
CA PHE A 121 26.55 -0.73 -9.36
C PHE A 121 25.14 -1.25 -9.06
N PRO A 122 24.56 -2.09 -9.94
CA PRO A 122 23.41 -2.90 -9.55
C PRO A 122 23.73 -3.80 -8.34
N PRO A 123 22.71 -4.17 -7.52
CA PRO A 123 22.91 -5.16 -6.48
C PRO A 123 23.52 -6.45 -7.01
N GLY A 124 24.46 -7.03 -6.26
CA GLY A 124 25.16 -8.24 -6.68
C GLY A 124 26.51 -8.42 -6.02
N VAL A 125 27.28 -9.42 -6.47
CA VAL A 125 28.59 -9.74 -5.94
C VAL A 125 29.69 -9.23 -6.89
N TYR A 126 30.65 -8.52 -6.31
CA TYR A 126 31.73 -7.85 -7.02
C TYR A 126 33.10 -8.22 -6.48
N ALA A 127 34.11 -7.99 -7.32
CA ALA A 127 35.53 -8.01 -6.92
C ALA A 127 36.11 -6.60 -7.16
N VAL A 128 36.93 -6.13 -6.21
CA VAL A 128 37.66 -4.85 -6.31
C VAL A 128 39.15 -5.15 -6.41
N ARG A 129 39.78 -4.59 -7.46
CA ARG A 129 41.19 -4.73 -7.77
C ARG A 129 41.87 -3.35 -7.71
N ALA A 130 42.94 -3.22 -6.95
CA ALA A 130 43.78 -2.02 -6.81
C ALA A 130 45.15 -2.26 -7.42
N GLU A 131 45.54 -1.39 -8.38
CA GLU A 131 46.79 -1.51 -9.15
C GLU A 131 47.53 -0.19 -9.21
N LYS A 132 48.85 -0.22 -8.98
CA LYS A 132 49.73 0.89 -9.22
C LYS A 132 51.15 0.38 -9.52
N GLN A 133 51.84 1.05 -10.44
CA GLN A 133 53.22 0.74 -10.77
C GLN A 133 54.11 0.77 -9.49
N ASN A 134 54.99 -0.25 -9.33
CA ASN A 134 55.85 -0.45 -8.17
C ASN A 134 55.17 -0.88 -6.86
N PHE A 135 53.87 -1.22 -6.92
CA PHE A 135 53.13 -1.78 -5.78
C PHE A 135 52.54 -3.15 -6.15
N GLN A 136 52.36 -3.98 -5.15
CA GLN A 136 51.69 -5.28 -5.31
C GLN A 136 50.21 -5.05 -5.57
N THR A 137 49.65 -5.76 -6.56
CA THR A 137 48.21 -5.72 -6.86
C THR A 137 47.45 -6.42 -5.74
N GLN A 138 46.37 -5.77 -5.23
CA GLN A 138 45.44 -6.39 -4.31
C GLN A 138 44.08 -6.59 -4.94
N VAL A 139 43.45 -7.75 -4.64
CA VAL A 139 42.07 -8.09 -5.08
C VAL A 139 41.27 -8.52 -3.86
N ILE A 140 40.10 -7.90 -3.66
CA ILE A 140 39.09 -8.36 -2.69
C ILE A 140 37.93 -8.93 -3.52
N GLU A 141 37.56 -10.18 -3.25
CA GLU A 141 36.43 -10.87 -3.87
C GLU A 141 35.25 -11.00 -2.89
N GLY A 142 34.08 -11.29 -3.42
CA GLY A 142 32.90 -11.59 -2.60
C GLY A 142 32.20 -10.36 -1.99
N ILE A 143 32.45 -9.15 -2.50
CA ILE A 143 31.82 -7.93 -2.01
C ILE A 143 30.36 -7.92 -2.44
N ALA A 144 29.44 -8.14 -1.50
CA ALA A 144 28.01 -8.05 -1.74
C ALA A 144 27.58 -6.57 -1.68
N LEU A 145 27.03 -6.07 -2.79
CA LEU A 145 26.47 -4.72 -2.89
C LEU A 145 24.95 -4.79 -2.90
N SER A 146 24.32 -4.04 -2.01
CA SER A 146 22.87 -3.84 -1.95
C SER A 146 22.46 -2.48 -2.52
N SER A 147 21.23 -2.38 -3.01
CA SER A 147 20.66 -1.15 -3.59
C SER A 147 20.85 0.06 -2.68
N GLY A 148 21.28 1.18 -3.25
CA GLY A 148 21.42 2.47 -2.54
C GLY A 148 22.41 2.47 -1.37
N THR A 149 23.28 1.45 -1.21
CA THR A 149 24.31 1.42 -0.17
C THR A 149 25.64 1.98 -0.64
N ALA A 150 26.42 2.55 0.29
CA ALA A 150 27.80 2.96 0.04
C ALA A 150 28.74 2.13 0.94
N ILE A 151 29.47 1.19 0.34
CA ILE A 151 30.31 0.25 1.09
C ILE A 151 31.77 0.74 1.12
N PRO A 152 32.36 0.95 2.30
CA PRO A 152 33.76 1.34 2.44
C PRO A 152 34.70 0.13 2.25
N ILE A 153 35.58 0.18 1.26
CA ILE A 153 36.62 -0.81 0.99
C ILE A 153 37.98 -0.09 1.04
N ASN A 154 38.69 -0.22 2.14
CA ASN A 154 40.00 0.36 2.31
C ASN A 154 41.08 -0.73 2.06
N LEU A 155 42.12 -0.38 1.29
CA LEU A 155 43.21 -1.28 0.91
C LEU A 155 44.55 -0.71 1.28
N SER A 156 45.49 -1.60 1.69
CA SER A 156 46.88 -1.22 1.91
C SER A 156 47.77 -1.91 0.88
N LEU A 157 48.48 -1.14 0.05
CA LEU A 157 49.34 -1.66 -1.01
C LEU A 157 50.78 -1.66 -0.54
N SER A 158 51.42 -2.84 -0.56
CA SER A 158 52.84 -3.00 -0.27
C SER A 158 53.71 -2.68 -1.52
N VAL A 159 54.85 -2.07 -1.32
CA VAL A 159 55.84 -1.86 -2.37
C VAL A 159 56.41 -3.21 -2.83
N GLY A 160 56.42 -3.49 -4.12
CA GLY A 160 56.97 -4.74 -4.65
C GLY A 160 56.71 -4.89 -6.15
N THR A 161 57.59 -5.66 -6.81
CA THR A 161 57.49 -5.91 -8.26
C THR A 161 56.80 -7.25 -8.59
N VAL A 162 56.48 -8.07 -7.57
CA VAL A 162 55.85 -9.39 -7.77
C VAL A 162 54.35 -9.20 -7.85
N GLN A 163 53.77 -9.59 -8.98
CA GLN A 163 52.32 -9.66 -9.21
C GLN A 163 51.76 -10.86 -8.43
N GLN A 164 51.67 -10.73 -7.12
CA GLN A 164 51.02 -11.72 -6.28
C GLN A 164 49.63 -11.20 -5.95
N ASP A 165 48.61 -11.76 -6.61
CA ASP A 165 47.23 -11.48 -6.28
C ASP A 165 46.93 -11.99 -4.86
N VAL A 166 46.83 -11.09 -3.92
CA VAL A 166 46.39 -11.41 -2.55
C VAL A 166 44.87 -11.34 -2.55
N THR A 167 44.21 -12.48 -2.60
CA THR A 167 42.75 -12.55 -2.52
C THR A 167 42.35 -12.57 -1.05
N VAL A 168 41.64 -11.57 -0.60
CA VAL A 168 41.01 -11.50 0.72
C VAL A 168 39.49 -11.64 0.51
N ASN A 169 38.88 -12.57 1.26
CA ASN A 169 37.42 -12.63 1.32
C ASN A 169 36.92 -11.44 2.13
N ALA A 170 35.93 -10.71 1.59
CA ALA A 170 35.33 -9.61 2.30
C ALA A 170 34.53 -10.14 3.49
N ASP A 171 34.88 -9.70 4.71
CA ASP A 171 33.91 -9.72 5.80
C ASP A 171 32.76 -8.82 5.48
N VAL A 172 31.57 -9.09 6.06
CA VAL A 172 30.36 -8.30 5.82
C VAL A 172 30.65 -6.83 6.14
N ALA A 173 30.83 -6.02 5.10
CA ALA A 173 31.10 -4.60 5.25
C ALA A 173 29.80 -3.90 5.71
N ILE A 174 29.85 -3.30 6.90
CA ILE A 174 28.75 -2.51 7.44
C ILE A 174 28.79 -1.14 6.77
N ASP A 175 27.65 -0.69 6.26
CA ASP A 175 27.50 0.69 5.74
C ASP A 175 27.62 1.68 6.89
N THR A 176 28.76 2.35 6.97
CA THR A 176 29.03 3.42 7.95
C THR A 176 28.97 4.81 7.33
N THR A 177 28.52 4.91 6.08
CA THR A 177 28.56 6.14 5.29
C THR A 177 27.20 6.80 5.14
N THR A 178 26.12 6.09 5.41
CA THR A 178 24.73 6.62 5.34
C THR A 178 24.10 6.68 6.72
N SER A 179 23.23 7.67 6.92
CA SER A 179 22.39 7.80 8.14
C SER A 179 21.07 7.06 8.04
N THR A 180 20.79 6.44 6.89
CA THR A 180 19.52 5.74 6.62
C THR A 180 19.42 4.47 7.46
N VAL A 181 18.34 4.36 8.24
CA VAL A 181 18.02 3.12 8.94
C VAL A 181 17.27 2.22 7.97
N SER A 182 17.96 1.21 7.49
CA SER A 182 17.39 0.26 6.52
C SER A 182 17.88 -1.16 6.77
N GLY A 183 17.09 -2.14 6.31
CA GLY A 183 17.52 -3.53 6.22
C GLY A 183 17.32 -4.05 4.80
N ALA A 184 18.23 -4.87 4.33
CA ALA A 184 18.13 -5.56 3.05
C ALA A 184 17.94 -7.06 3.30
N ILE A 185 16.96 -7.65 2.62
CA ILE A 185 16.73 -9.10 2.60
C ILE A 185 17.10 -9.58 1.21
N VAL A 186 18.21 -10.28 1.15
CA VAL A 186 18.79 -10.74 -0.12
C VAL A 186 18.11 -12.00 -0.63
N GLU A 187 18.27 -12.29 -1.91
CA GLU A 187 17.66 -13.40 -2.67
C GLU A 187 17.59 -14.72 -1.88
N ARG A 188 18.70 -15.17 -1.31
CA ARG A 188 18.74 -16.45 -0.57
C ARG A 188 17.79 -16.45 0.61
N SER A 189 17.76 -15.37 1.38
CA SER A 189 16.86 -15.23 2.52
C SER A 189 15.40 -15.12 2.08
N LEU A 190 15.10 -14.46 0.94
CA LEU A 190 13.75 -14.39 0.38
C LEU A 190 13.18 -15.77 0.01
N ILE A 191 14.07 -16.69 -0.44
CA ILE A 191 13.70 -18.04 -0.85
C ILE A 191 13.60 -18.97 0.36
N ASP A 192 14.57 -18.90 1.28
CA ASP A 192 14.76 -19.86 2.37
C ASP A 192 13.91 -19.56 3.60
N LEU A 193 13.44 -18.30 3.78
CA LEU A 193 12.59 -17.95 4.91
C LEU A 193 11.22 -18.61 4.82
N PRO A 194 10.72 -19.25 5.89
CA PRO A 194 9.43 -19.94 5.92
C PRO A 194 8.27 -18.94 6.05
N LEU A 195 8.13 -18.06 5.08
CA LEU A 195 7.08 -17.04 5.07
C LEU A 195 5.74 -17.64 4.64
N ASN A 196 4.72 -17.53 5.47
CA ASN A 196 3.39 -18.00 5.15
C ASN A 196 2.80 -17.19 3.98
N GLY A 197 2.60 -17.86 2.81
CA GLY A 197 2.10 -17.24 1.58
C GLY A 197 3.15 -16.51 0.76
N ARG A 198 4.44 -16.53 1.17
CA ARG A 198 5.56 -15.90 0.44
C ARG A 198 5.28 -14.45 0.05
N ASP A 199 4.79 -13.69 1.01
CA ASP A 199 4.36 -12.30 0.81
C ASP A 199 5.51 -11.34 1.10
N LEU A 200 5.74 -10.39 0.18
CA LEU A 200 6.76 -9.33 0.30
C LEU A 200 6.62 -8.55 1.62
N PHE A 201 5.39 -8.21 2.02
CA PHE A 201 5.15 -7.40 3.22
C PHE A 201 5.51 -8.13 4.52
N LYS A 202 5.45 -9.46 4.51
CA LYS A 202 5.91 -10.26 5.66
C LYS A 202 7.41 -10.24 5.83
N THR A 203 8.16 -9.98 4.77
CA THR A 203 9.61 -9.77 4.89
C THR A 203 9.91 -8.46 5.62
N ALA A 204 9.10 -7.43 5.39
CA ALA A 204 9.27 -6.13 6.05
C ALA A 204 9.13 -6.19 7.57
N ILE A 205 8.26 -7.09 8.09
CA ILE A 205 8.04 -7.28 9.54
C ILE A 205 9.32 -7.76 10.27
N LEU A 206 10.29 -8.29 9.54
CA LEU A 206 11.58 -8.70 10.13
C LEU A 206 12.47 -7.51 10.47
N GLN A 207 12.09 -6.29 10.08
CA GLN A 207 12.88 -5.08 10.35
C GLN A 207 12.39 -4.36 11.62
N PRO A 208 13.33 -3.78 12.41
CA PRO A 208 12.96 -2.95 13.55
C PRO A 208 12.03 -1.79 13.15
N GLY A 209 11.02 -1.51 13.98
CA GLY A 209 10.05 -0.44 13.73
C GLY A 209 8.93 -0.81 12.75
N VAL A 210 8.92 -2.03 12.23
CA VAL A 210 7.84 -2.53 11.37
C VAL A 210 6.92 -3.45 12.16
N THR A 211 5.63 -3.15 12.12
CA THR A 211 4.60 -3.98 12.76
C THR A 211 3.58 -4.46 11.74
N PRO A 212 3.11 -5.72 11.85
CA PRO A 212 2.00 -6.17 11.04
C PRO A 212 0.76 -5.40 11.44
N THR A 213 0.01 -4.92 10.45
CA THR A 213 -1.32 -4.40 10.74
C THR A 213 -2.30 -5.57 10.81
N PRO A 214 -3.20 -5.59 11.81
CA PRO A 214 -4.32 -6.51 11.77
C PRO A 214 -5.07 -6.33 10.45
N SER A 215 -5.49 -7.42 9.86
CA SER A 215 -6.30 -7.43 8.63
C SER A 215 -7.70 -6.80 8.82
N SER A 216 -7.89 -6.04 9.92
CA SER A 216 -9.14 -5.42 10.33
C SER A 216 -9.56 -4.19 9.51
N ALA A 217 -8.68 -3.62 8.69
CA ALA A 217 -9.13 -2.67 7.69
C ALA A 217 -9.60 -3.46 6.47
N PRO A 218 -10.91 -3.57 6.20
CA PRO A 218 -11.38 -4.19 4.99
C PRO A 218 -10.96 -3.29 3.84
N SER A 219 -9.82 -3.59 3.24
CA SER A 219 -9.59 -3.10 1.91
C SER A 219 -10.61 -3.82 1.04
N LEU A 220 -11.65 -3.10 0.64
CA LEU A 220 -12.69 -3.64 -0.24
C LEU A 220 -12.13 -4.08 -1.59
N LEU A 221 -10.93 -3.62 -1.92
CA LEU A 221 -10.20 -3.94 -3.14
C LEU A 221 -9.12 -5.01 -2.92
N SER A 222 -8.70 -5.26 -1.68
CA SER A 222 -7.81 -6.36 -1.33
C SER A 222 -8.49 -7.29 -0.32
N ASN A 223 -8.08 -8.54 -0.26
CA ASN A 223 -8.75 -9.59 0.55
C ASN A 223 -8.67 -9.41 2.07
N GLY A 224 -8.31 -8.22 2.59
CA GLY A 224 -8.04 -8.06 4.02
C GLY A 224 -6.85 -8.91 4.52
N LYS A 225 -6.34 -9.81 3.67
CA LYS A 225 -5.14 -10.62 3.89
C LYS A 225 -3.87 -9.88 3.50
N ALA A 226 -3.99 -8.75 2.79
CA ALA A 226 -2.84 -7.93 2.45
C ALA A 226 -2.10 -7.61 3.74
N GLY A 227 -0.99 -8.27 3.92
CA GLY A 227 -0.07 -8.02 5.00
C GLY A 227 0.52 -6.63 4.86
N GLN A 228 -0.30 -5.61 5.07
CA GLN A 228 0.19 -4.24 5.10
C GLN A 228 1.05 -4.08 6.33
N ALA A 229 2.23 -3.55 6.12
CA ALA A 229 3.16 -3.25 7.20
C ALA A 229 2.99 -1.79 7.63
N SER A 230 2.81 -1.57 8.93
CA SER A 230 2.93 -0.25 9.54
C SER A 230 4.40 0.00 9.87
N ILE A 231 4.98 1.04 9.32
CA ILE A 231 6.37 1.41 9.59
C ILE A 231 6.37 2.61 10.52
N ASN A 232 7.00 2.46 11.70
CA ASN A 232 7.07 3.47 12.76
C ASN A 232 5.71 4.03 13.22
N GLY A 233 4.68 3.16 13.24
CA GLY A 233 3.34 3.54 13.67
C GLY A 233 2.52 4.30 12.63
N MET A 234 3.06 4.51 11.42
CA MET A 234 2.34 5.19 10.33
C MET A 234 1.32 4.25 9.70
N ARG A 235 0.25 4.82 9.13
CA ARG A 235 -0.75 4.02 8.41
C ARG A 235 -0.10 3.27 7.24
N PRO A 236 -0.47 2.02 6.98
CA PRO A 236 0.10 1.23 5.87
C PRO A 236 -0.02 1.89 4.50
N SER A 237 -1.12 2.61 4.25
CA SER A 237 -1.33 3.39 3.02
C SER A 237 -0.31 4.52 2.80
N TRP A 238 0.50 4.85 3.83
CA TRP A 238 1.57 5.84 3.76
C TRP A 238 2.96 5.21 3.57
N THR A 239 3.02 3.90 3.39
CA THR A 239 4.24 3.18 3.02
C THR A 239 4.41 3.23 1.50
N ASN A 240 5.56 3.72 1.04
CA ASN A 240 5.90 3.72 -0.37
C ASN A 240 6.44 2.35 -0.79
N VAL A 241 5.86 1.75 -1.81
CA VAL A 241 6.36 0.51 -2.42
C VAL A 241 6.91 0.82 -3.79
N LEU A 242 8.20 0.57 -3.96
CA LEU A 242 8.91 0.76 -5.22
C LEU A 242 9.29 -0.58 -5.81
N ILE A 243 9.17 -0.72 -7.13
CA ILE A 243 9.72 -1.85 -7.89
C ILE A 243 10.71 -1.28 -8.88
N ASP A 244 12.00 -1.58 -8.69
CA ASP A 244 13.11 -0.95 -9.44
C ASP A 244 12.95 0.59 -9.51
N GLY A 245 12.64 1.26 -8.37
CA GLY A 245 12.49 2.71 -8.22
C GLY A 245 11.23 3.34 -8.78
N MET A 246 10.37 2.56 -9.38
CA MET A 246 9.09 3.04 -9.86
C MET A 246 8.01 2.80 -8.82
N ASP A 247 7.18 3.82 -8.58
CA ASP A 247 6.05 3.74 -7.65
C ASP A 247 5.06 2.66 -8.10
N ALA A 248 4.76 1.74 -7.20
CA ALA A 248 3.87 0.62 -7.45
C ALA A 248 2.55 0.71 -6.68
N ASN A 249 2.39 1.70 -5.80
CA ASN A 249 1.18 1.87 -5.00
C ASN A 249 -0.03 2.28 -5.87
N ASP A 250 -1.22 1.93 -5.40
CA ASP A 250 -2.45 2.56 -5.88
C ASP A 250 -2.47 4.04 -5.45
N PRO A 251 -2.63 4.98 -6.40
CA PRO A 251 -2.46 6.41 -6.10
C PRO A 251 -3.65 7.04 -5.36
N VAL A 252 -4.79 6.36 -5.28
CA VAL A 252 -6.02 6.89 -4.67
C VAL A 252 -6.17 6.42 -3.23
N PHE A 253 -6.05 5.11 -3.02
CA PHE A 253 -6.25 4.51 -1.70
C PHE A 253 -4.93 4.22 -0.98
N GLY A 254 -3.78 4.40 -1.67
CA GLY A 254 -2.47 4.07 -1.13
C GLY A 254 -2.29 2.57 -0.85
N PHE A 255 -3.08 1.71 -1.51
CA PHE A 255 -2.93 0.28 -1.33
C PHE A 255 -1.63 -0.21 -1.95
N SER A 256 -1.01 -1.13 -1.27
CA SER A 256 0.15 -1.83 -1.78
C SER A 256 -0.19 -2.66 -3.02
N PRO A 257 0.77 -2.93 -3.89
CA PRO A 257 0.59 -3.65 -5.16
C PRO A 257 0.36 -5.15 -4.96
N ALA A 258 -0.69 -5.53 -4.25
CA ALA A 258 -1.07 -6.92 -4.07
C ALA A 258 -2.22 -7.30 -4.99
N GLY A 259 -2.27 -8.55 -5.43
CA GLY A 259 -3.38 -9.10 -6.17
C GLY A 259 -4.63 -9.33 -5.33
N ALA A 260 -5.66 -9.96 -5.91
CA ALA A 260 -6.89 -10.31 -5.20
C ALA A 260 -6.67 -11.35 -4.08
N SER A 261 -5.55 -12.08 -4.07
CA SER A 261 -5.12 -12.93 -2.97
C SER A 261 -4.81 -12.14 -1.70
N GLY A 262 -4.43 -10.87 -1.87
CA GLY A 262 -3.90 -10.01 -0.83
C GLY A 262 -2.42 -10.24 -0.54
N PHE A 263 -1.73 -11.05 -1.34
CA PHE A 263 -0.29 -11.23 -1.28
C PHE A 263 0.39 -10.52 -2.45
N PHE A 264 1.59 -10.01 -2.22
CA PHE A 264 2.47 -9.60 -3.31
C PHE A 264 3.37 -10.78 -3.66
N LEU A 265 3.05 -11.43 -4.77
CA LEU A 265 3.80 -12.57 -5.29
C LEU A 265 5.12 -12.14 -5.95
N GLY A 266 5.91 -13.11 -6.40
CA GLY A 266 7.09 -12.89 -7.22
C GLY A 266 8.39 -12.79 -6.46
N LEU A 267 8.48 -13.26 -5.21
CA LEU A 267 9.74 -13.24 -4.44
C LEU A 267 10.90 -13.93 -5.16
N ASN A 268 10.63 -14.97 -5.96
CA ASN A 268 11.65 -15.62 -6.78
C ASN A 268 12.14 -14.74 -7.94
N GLY A 269 11.40 -13.71 -8.31
CA GLY A 269 11.77 -12.71 -9.29
C GLY A 269 12.63 -11.57 -8.75
N LEU A 270 12.92 -11.55 -7.43
CA LEU A 270 13.62 -10.46 -6.76
C LEU A 270 15.04 -10.86 -6.39
N THR A 271 15.99 -9.93 -6.55
CA THR A 271 17.36 -10.03 -6.06
C THR A 271 17.44 -9.65 -4.58
N GLU A 272 16.71 -8.59 -4.20
CA GLU A 272 16.62 -8.12 -2.83
C GLU A 272 15.34 -7.33 -2.59
N VAL A 273 14.98 -7.24 -1.31
CA VAL A 273 13.98 -6.33 -0.78
C VAL A 273 14.64 -5.45 0.26
N ARG A 274 14.64 -4.15 0.05
CA ARG A 274 15.16 -3.17 0.99
C ARG A 274 14.02 -2.46 1.69
N ILE A 275 14.10 -2.38 3.01
CA ILE A 275 13.12 -1.70 3.85
C ILE A 275 13.82 -0.51 4.52
N LEU A 276 13.38 0.70 4.20
CA LEU A 276 13.87 1.93 4.79
C LEU A 276 12.85 2.39 5.83
N THR A 277 13.27 2.44 7.09
CA THR A 277 12.36 2.76 8.18
C THR A 277 12.51 4.20 8.67
N GLN A 278 13.70 4.78 8.64
CA GLN A 278 13.98 6.14 9.12
C GLN A 278 15.13 6.80 8.36
N THR A 279 15.19 8.11 8.45
CA THR A 279 16.30 8.96 7.97
C THR A 279 16.73 8.67 6.53
N PHE A 280 15.78 8.27 5.69
CA PHE A 280 16.06 8.05 4.28
C PHE A 280 16.32 9.36 3.54
N ASP A 281 17.07 9.27 2.46
CA ASP A 281 17.54 10.39 1.64
C ASP A 281 16.41 11.24 1.05
N ALA A 282 16.73 12.44 0.58
CA ALA A 282 15.76 13.37 -0.03
C ALA A 282 15.22 12.86 -1.38
N ASP A 283 15.85 11.85 -1.99
CA ASP A 283 15.36 11.17 -3.17
C ASP A 283 14.06 10.39 -2.91
N TYR A 284 13.81 9.92 -1.68
CA TYR A 284 12.54 9.30 -1.30
C TYR A 284 11.54 10.36 -0.79
N GLY A 285 10.31 10.33 -1.27
CA GLY A 285 9.29 11.30 -0.88
C GLY A 285 7.88 10.87 -1.19
N SER A 286 6.94 11.81 -1.11
CA SER A 286 5.50 11.65 -1.37
C SER A 286 4.73 10.78 -0.38
N TYR A 287 5.39 10.09 0.56
CA TYR A 287 4.79 9.22 1.56
C TYR A 287 5.36 9.52 2.95
N GLY A 288 4.53 9.44 3.98
CA GLY A 288 4.91 9.77 5.36
C GLY A 288 5.42 8.59 6.19
N GLY A 289 5.25 7.36 5.69
CA GLY A 289 5.75 6.13 6.30
C GLY A 289 7.14 5.75 5.81
N GLY A 290 7.47 4.47 5.87
CA GLY A 290 8.72 3.95 5.31
C GLY A 290 8.65 3.67 3.82
N VAL A 291 9.75 3.11 3.30
CA VAL A 291 9.87 2.69 1.90
C VAL A 291 10.19 1.20 1.85
N ILE A 292 9.47 0.46 1.04
CA ILE A 292 9.77 -0.93 0.68
C ILE A 292 10.18 -0.93 -0.78
N GLU A 293 11.43 -1.27 -1.04
CA GLU A 293 11.99 -1.30 -2.37
C GLU A 293 12.31 -2.74 -2.79
N ALA A 294 11.64 -3.20 -3.85
CA ALA A 294 11.87 -4.49 -4.47
C ALA A 294 12.73 -4.33 -5.72
N VAL A 295 13.84 -5.05 -5.78
CA VAL A 295 14.74 -5.05 -6.95
C VAL A 295 14.61 -6.36 -7.70
N THR A 296 14.24 -6.28 -8.98
CA THR A 296 14.04 -7.46 -9.81
C THR A 296 15.36 -8.06 -10.28
N LYS A 297 15.37 -9.39 -10.48
CA LYS A 297 16.53 -10.13 -10.99
C LYS A 297 16.85 -9.73 -12.43
N SER A 298 18.13 -9.80 -12.75
CA SER A 298 18.69 -9.72 -14.11
C SER A 298 19.25 -11.07 -14.53
N GLY A 299 19.48 -11.25 -15.84
CA GLY A 299 20.25 -12.37 -16.34
C GLY A 299 21.75 -12.22 -16.11
N SER A 300 22.51 -13.27 -16.44
CA SER A 300 23.96 -13.33 -16.36
C SER A 300 24.55 -13.97 -17.62
N ASN A 301 25.88 -14.12 -17.66
CA ASN A 301 26.58 -14.82 -18.76
C ASN A 301 26.36 -16.35 -18.76
N GLN A 302 25.67 -16.88 -17.75
CA GLN A 302 25.32 -18.29 -17.67
C GLN A 302 23.82 -18.47 -17.61
N PHE A 303 23.30 -19.49 -18.29
CA PHE A 303 21.91 -19.89 -18.15
C PHE A 303 21.69 -20.50 -16.77
N HIS A 304 20.67 -20.04 -16.10
CA HIS A 304 20.20 -20.60 -14.83
C HIS A 304 18.71 -20.43 -14.71
N GLY A 305 18.09 -21.23 -13.86
CA GLY A 305 16.67 -21.18 -13.62
C GLY A 305 16.26 -22.03 -12.44
N SER A 306 15.00 -21.95 -12.09
CA SER A 306 14.42 -22.73 -11.01
C SER A 306 13.00 -23.16 -11.34
N LEU A 307 12.62 -24.34 -10.83
CA LEU A 307 11.24 -24.81 -10.77
C LEU A 307 10.95 -25.11 -9.31
N TRP A 308 9.77 -24.73 -8.83
CA TRP A 308 9.43 -24.93 -7.44
C TRP A 308 7.91 -25.06 -7.26
N GLU A 309 7.53 -25.76 -6.21
CA GLU A 309 6.14 -25.90 -5.75
C GLU A 309 6.12 -25.94 -4.23
N LEU A 310 5.14 -25.27 -3.64
CA LEU A 310 4.81 -25.30 -2.23
C LEU A 310 3.35 -25.70 -2.06
N HIS A 311 3.14 -26.80 -1.40
CA HIS A 311 1.82 -27.32 -1.09
C HIS A 311 1.53 -27.16 0.40
N ARG A 312 0.30 -26.74 0.74
CA ARG A 312 -0.22 -26.72 2.10
C ARG A 312 -1.65 -27.25 2.12
N ASP A 313 -1.92 -28.16 3.05
CA ASP A 313 -3.22 -28.79 3.23
C ASP A 313 -3.67 -28.71 4.68
N GLY A 314 -4.97 -28.48 4.90
CA GLY A 314 -5.57 -28.36 6.23
C GLY A 314 -5.57 -29.64 7.05
N SER A 315 -5.29 -30.80 6.46
CA SER A 315 -5.15 -32.08 7.19
C SER A 315 -3.99 -32.08 8.18
N LEU A 316 -3.00 -31.19 7.96
CA LEU A 316 -1.84 -31.00 8.84
C LEU A 316 -2.02 -29.84 9.83
N ASP A 317 -3.13 -29.10 9.76
CA ASP A 317 -3.43 -27.98 10.64
C ASP A 317 -4.23 -28.43 11.88
N ALA A 318 -4.18 -27.64 12.95
CA ALA A 318 -5.10 -27.77 14.07
C ALA A 318 -6.38 -26.98 13.84
N LYS A 319 -7.47 -27.33 14.54
CA LYS A 319 -8.70 -26.52 14.57
C LYS A 319 -8.42 -25.14 15.15
N ASN A 320 -9.10 -24.12 14.61
CA ASN A 320 -9.13 -22.81 15.24
C ASN A 320 -10.04 -22.85 16.49
N TYR A 321 -9.83 -21.89 17.38
CA TYR A 321 -10.60 -21.80 18.63
C TYR A 321 -12.13 -21.73 18.41
N PHE A 322 -12.58 -21.06 17.37
CA PHE A 322 -14.00 -20.89 17.04
C PHE A 322 -14.59 -22.02 16.19
N ASP A 323 -13.77 -23.00 15.79
CA ASP A 323 -14.29 -24.16 15.03
C ASP A 323 -15.08 -25.08 15.94
N LEU A 324 -16.27 -25.49 15.51
CA LEU A 324 -17.09 -26.43 16.26
C LEU A 324 -16.34 -27.73 16.48
N ALA A 325 -16.28 -28.19 17.74
CA ALA A 325 -15.61 -29.44 18.09
C ALA A 325 -16.20 -30.68 17.37
N SER A 326 -17.50 -30.65 17.10
CA SER A 326 -18.25 -31.71 16.42
C SER A 326 -18.07 -31.76 14.90
N ARG A 327 -17.45 -30.76 14.28
CA ARG A 327 -17.23 -30.71 12.82
C ARG A 327 -15.76 -30.96 12.47
N PRO A 328 -15.44 -31.46 11.26
CA PRO A 328 -14.07 -31.58 10.79
C PRO A 328 -13.39 -30.21 10.71
N ILE A 329 -12.04 -30.20 10.60
CA ILE A 329 -11.26 -29.00 10.35
C ILE A 329 -11.75 -28.32 9.06
N PRO A 330 -11.97 -27.00 9.03
CA PRO A 330 -12.36 -26.30 7.81
C PRO A 330 -11.37 -26.54 6.66
N ALA A 331 -11.89 -26.80 5.47
CA ALA A 331 -11.07 -27.14 4.32
C ALA A 331 -10.07 -26.00 3.99
N PHE A 332 -8.81 -26.38 3.85
CA PHE A 332 -7.75 -25.49 3.40
C PHE A 332 -6.80 -26.25 2.48
N VAL A 333 -6.64 -25.75 1.25
CA VAL A 333 -5.64 -26.24 0.29
C VAL A 333 -5.01 -25.05 -0.40
N ARG A 334 -3.69 -24.98 -0.41
CA ARG A 334 -2.93 -23.96 -1.14
C ARG A 334 -1.82 -24.60 -1.93
N ASN A 335 -1.76 -24.29 -3.21
CA ASN A 335 -0.65 -24.59 -4.09
C ASN A 335 -0.05 -23.29 -4.58
N GLN A 336 1.26 -23.13 -4.44
CA GLN A 336 2.02 -22.02 -4.95
C GLN A 336 3.20 -22.59 -5.72
N PHE A 337 3.30 -22.28 -7.01
CA PHE A 337 4.27 -22.89 -7.91
C PHE A 337 4.81 -21.87 -8.88
N GLY A 338 6.01 -22.11 -9.38
CA GLY A 338 6.62 -21.18 -10.31
C GLY A 338 7.83 -21.72 -11.03
N ALA A 339 8.23 -20.95 -12.03
CA ALA A 339 9.42 -21.21 -12.83
C ALA A 339 10.13 -19.90 -13.11
N SER A 340 11.47 -19.94 -13.13
CA SER A 340 12.28 -18.84 -13.61
C SER A 340 13.36 -19.34 -14.55
N ILE A 341 13.73 -18.48 -15.51
CA ILE A 341 14.85 -18.69 -16.42
C ILE A 341 15.57 -17.37 -16.65
N ALA A 342 16.87 -17.42 -16.69
CA ALA A 342 17.73 -16.28 -16.95
C ALA A 342 18.97 -16.70 -17.73
N GLY A 343 19.55 -15.76 -18.48
CA GLY A 343 20.77 -16.03 -19.23
C GLY A 343 21.14 -14.91 -20.19
N PRO A 344 22.18 -15.13 -21.01
CA PRO A 344 22.59 -14.18 -22.01
C PRO A 344 21.78 -14.37 -23.31
N LEU A 345 21.27 -13.28 -23.89
CA LEU A 345 20.90 -13.22 -25.31
C LEU A 345 22.15 -12.92 -26.18
N ALA A 346 23.07 -12.13 -25.64
CA ALA A 346 24.39 -11.91 -26.16
C ALA A 346 25.37 -11.78 -25.00
N HIS A 347 26.42 -12.61 -24.96
CA HIS A 347 27.42 -12.62 -23.90
C HIS A 347 27.99 -11.23 -23.64
N HIS A 348 28.10 -10.86 -22.36
CA HIS A 348 28.61 -9.59 -21.85
C HIS A 348 27.81 -8.34 -22.27
N ARG A 349 26.72 -8.48 -23.06
CA ARG A 349 25.99 -7.34 -23.60
C ARG A 349 24.50 -7.35 -23.26
N THR A 350 23.83 -8.48 -23.56
CA THR A 350 22.37 -8.54 -23.44
C THR A 350 21.98 -9.74 -22.61
N PHE A 351 21.22 -9.46 -21.57
CA PHE A 351 20.75 -10.47 -20.62
C PHE A 351 19.24 -10.44 -20.56
N PHE A 352 18.64 -11.57 -20.22
CA PHE A 352 17.22 -11.65 -19.94
C PHE A 352 16.97 -12.41 -18.65
N PHE A 353 15.86 -12.10 -18.04
CA PHE A 353 15.27 -12.83 -16.92
C PHE A 353 13.76 -12.94 -17.16
N ALA A 354 13.20 -14.11 -16.94
CA ALA A 354 11.77 -14.36 -16.97
C ALA A 354 11.35 -15.18 -15.76
N ASN A 355 10.22 -14.83 -15.15
CA ASN A 355 9.64 -15.52 -13.99
C ASN A 355 8.14 -15.64 -14.16
N TYR A 356 7.60 -16.79 -13.80
CA TYR A 356 6.18 -17.03 -13.65
C TYR A 356 5.90 -17.61 -12.26
N GLU A 357 4.83 -17.13 -11.61
CA GLU A 357 4.35 -17.64 -10.34
C GLU A 357 2.83 -17.78 -10.37
N GLY A 358 2.34 -18.97 -9.98
CA GLY A 358 0.94 -19.29 -9.85
C GLY A 358 0.57 -19.53 -8.40
N PHE A 359 -0.58 -19.00 -7.98
CA PHE A 359 -1.17 -19.18 -6.65
C PHE A 359 -2.59 -19.72 -6.80
N ARG A 360 -2.89 -20.79 -6.08
CA ARG A 360 -4.20 -21.45 -6.06
C ARG A 360 -4.57 -21.77 -4.62
N GLU A 361 -5.63 -21.18 -4.12
CA GLU A 361 -6.07 -21.41 -2.74
C GLU A 361 -7.56 -21.69 -2.69
N VAL A 362 -7.94 -22.69 -1.91
CA VAL A 362 -9.30 -22.89 -1.41
C VAL A 362 -9.22 -22.85 0.10
N GLN A 363 -9.93 -21.92 0.72
CA GLN A 363 -9.95 -21.74 2.17
C GLN A 363 -11.38 -21.62 2.67
N ALA A 364 -11.77 -22.49 3.59
CA ALA A 364 -12.95 -22.29 4.40
C ALA A 364 -12.58 -21.46 5.64
N SER A 365 -13.41 -20.48 5.96
CA SER A 365 -13.27 -19.68 7.17
C SER A 365 -14.50 -19.85 8.05
N THR A 366 -14.28 -20.14 9.32
CA THR A 366 -15.37 -20.19 10.30
C THR A 366 -15.84 -18.77 10.60
N ALA A 367 -17.15 -18.58 10.53
CA ALA A 367 -17.84 -17.34 10.88
C ALA A 367 -18.94 -17.63 11.90
N ILE A 368 -19.09 -16.75 12.87
CA ILE A 368 -20.18 -16.77 13.84
C ILE A 368 -21.02 -15.54 13.57
N ALA A 369 -22.21 -15.74 13.01
CA ALA A 369 -23.15 -14.68 12.73
C ALA A 369 -24.31 -14.72 13.73
N THR A 370 -24.76 -13.58 14.21
CA THR A 370 -25.96 -13.46 15.05
C THR A 370 -27.17 -13.31 14.17
N VAL A 371 -28.10 -14.26 14.26
CA VAL A 371 -29.32 -14.33 13.44
C VAL A 371 -30.57 -14.55 14.33
N PRO A 372 -31.80 -14.29 13.84
CA PRO A 372 -33.01 -14.62 14.57
C PRO A 372 -33.08 -16.11 14.87
N ASP A 373 -33.59 -16.46 16.05
CA ASP A 373 -33.85 -17.85 16.42
C ASP A 373 -35.14 -18.39 15.78
N ALA A 374 -35.47 -19.65 16.03
CA ALA A 374 -36.63 -20.33 15.45
C ALA A 374 -37.98 -19.73 15.93
N LEU A 375 -38.01 -19.15 17.14
CA LEU A 375 -39.20 -18.49 17.69
C LEU A 375 -39.38 -17.12 17.08
N ALA A 376 -38.30 -16.37 16.92
CA ALA A 376 -38.33 -15.05 16.28
C ALA A 376 -38.81 -15.13 14.82
N HIS A 377 -38.48 -16.20 14.07
CA HIS A 377 -39.04 -16.46 12.74
C HIS A 377 -40.57 -16.60 12.74
N GLN A 378 -41.18 -17.00 13.86
CA GLN A 378 -42.62 -17.10 14.06
C GLN A 378 -43.22 -15.83 14.68
N GLY A 379 -42.43 -14.79 14.89
CA GLY A 379 -42.83 -13.57 15.56
C GLY A 379 -42.97 -13.70 17.10
N LEU A 380 -42.33 -14.71 17.68
CA LEU A 380 -42.34 -14.94 19.13
C LEU A 380 -40.99 -14.46 19.70
N LEU A 381 -41.01 -13.44 20.55
CA LEU A 381 -39.80 -12.83 21.13
C LEU A 381 -39.87 -12.80 22.66
N PRO A 382 -38.71 -12.81 23.35
CA PRO A 382 -38.63 -12.65 24.79
C PRO A 382 -39.21 -11.31 25.26
N SER A 383 -39.95 -11.34 26.36
CA SER A 383 -40.53 -10.14 26.96
C SER A 383 -39.45 -9.20 27.51
N ALA A 384 -39.66 -7.90 27.48
CA ALA A 384 -38.83 -6.91 28.16
C ALA A 384 -38.89 -7.02 29.70
N VAL A 385 -39.97 -7.63 30.25
CA VAL A 385 -40.20 -7.77 31.69
C VAL A 385 -39.62 -9.09 32.23
N ASP A 386 -39.87 -10.17 31.55
CA ASP A 386 -39.38 -11.53 31.90
C ASP A 386 -38.86 -12.24 30.67
N PRO A 387 -37.62 -11.99 30.25
CA PRO A 387 -37.06 -12.61 29.05
C PRO A 387 -36.91 -14.13 29.17
N GLY A 388 -36.64 -14.63 30.39
CA GLY A 388 -36.40 -16.06 30.66
C GLY A 388 -37.65 -16.94 30.53
N ALA A 389 -38.84 -16.35 30.53
CA ALA A 389 -40.09 -17.10 30.35
C ALA A 389 -40.28 -17.59 28.89
N CYS A 390 -39.58 -16.95 27.93
CA CYS A 390 -39.66 -17.27 26.52
C CYS A 390 -38.51 -18.20 26.10
N ASN A 391 -38.77 -19.43 25.78
CA ASN A 391 -37.78 -20.34 25.23
C ASN A 391 -38.45 -21.45 24.38
N ASN A 392 -37.69 -22.27 23.67
CA ASN A 392 -38.17 -23.30 22.78
C ASN A 392 -39.07 -24.37 23.47
N THR A 393 -38.98 -24.49 24.80
CA THR A 393 -39.81 -25.42 25.58
C THR A 393 -41.08 -24.76 26.15
N THR A 394 -41.07 -23.42 26.28
CA THR A 394 -42.19 -22.64 26.81
C THR A 394 -42.52 -21.43 25.90
N PRO A 395 -42.99 -21.68 24.64
CA PRO A 395 -43.33 -20.58 23.73
C PRO A 395 -44.46 -19.68 24.23
N SER A 396 -45.29 -20.18 25.15
CA SER A 396 -46.39 -19.38 25.77
C SER A 396 -45.89 -18.23 26.67
N GLY A 397 -44.62 -18.24 27.09
CA GLY A 397 -43.99 -17.12 27.82
C GLY A 397 -43.49 -16.01 26.89
N CYS A 398 -43.58 -16.20 25.58
CA CYS A 398 -43.10 -15.22 24.62
C CYS A 398 -44.14 -14.13 24.30
N VAL A 399 -43.67 -12.95 23.92
CA VAL A 399 -44.51 -11.88 23.33
C VAL A 399 -44.69 -12.15 21.84
N ALA A 400 -45.96 -12.24 21.41
CA ALA A 400 -46.28 -12.33 20.02
C ALA A 400 -46.18 -10.95 19.36
N VAL A 401 -45.33 -10.85 18.35
CA VAL A 401 -45.12 -9.70 17.47
C VAL A 401 -45.71 -10.03 16.11
N ALA A 402 -46.53 -9.13 15.57
CA ALA A 402 -47.09 -9.31 14.22
C ALA A 402 -45.96 -9.17 13.20
N VAL A 403 -45.67 -10.24 12.47
CA VAL A 403 -44.70 -10.23 11.40
C VAL A 403 -45.33 -9.64 10.14
N ASP A 404 -44.75 -8.56 9.61
CA ASP A 404 -45.20 -7.98 8.37
C ASP A 404 -45.01 -8.97 7.20
N PRO A 405 -46.07 -9.27 6.41
CA PRO A 405 -45.99 -10.26 5.32
C PRO A 405 -44.90 -9.96 4.29
N ARG A 406 -44.54 -8.67 4.10
CA ARG A 406 -43.49 -8.26 3.19
C ARG A 406 -42.10 -8.76 3.61
N LEU A 407 -41.92 -9.09 4.89
CA LEU A 407 -40.63 -9.56 5.42
C LEU A 407 -40.46 -11.08 5.31
N ALA A 408 -41.48 -11.84 4.96
CA ALA A 408 -41.38 -13.29 4.87
C ALA A 408 -40.24 -13.76 3.96
N GLN A 409 -40.05 -13.08 2.82
CA GLN A 409 -38.95 -13.36 1.89
C GLN A 409 -37.55 -13.01 2.48
N PHE A 410 -37.45 -11.99 3.33
CA PHE A 410 -36.18 -11.61 3.98
C PHE A 410 -35.84 -12.52 5.15
N LEU A 411 -36.84 -12.95 5.92
CA LEU A 411 -36.67 -13.96 6.96
C LEU A 411 -36.22 -15.29 6.37
N ALA A 412 -36.70 -15.67 5.19
CA ALA A 412 -36.27 -16.87 4.48
C ALA A 412 -34.77 -16.86 4.07
N LEU A 413 -34.13 -15.67 3.99
CA LEU A 413 -32.69 -15.54 3.76
C LEU A 413 -31.84 -15.83 5.01
N LEU A 414 -32.46 -15.84 6.18
CA LEU A 414 -31.79 -16.00 7.47
C LEU A 414 -31.85 -17.48 7.87
N PRO A 415 -30.70 -18.23 7.86
CA PRO A 415 -30.69 -19.61 8.32
C PRO A 415 -31.01 -19.69 9.82
N PRO A 416 -31.53 -20.82 10.29
CA PRO A 416 -31.75 -21.05 11.72
C PRO A 416 -30.41 -21.10 12.49
N THR A 417 -30.45 -20.73 13.75
CA THR A 417 -29.32 -20.83 14.67
C THR A 417 -28.84 -22.26 14.85
N ASN A 418 -27.55 -22.45 15.08
CA ASN A 418 -26.96 -23.77 15.35
C ASN A 418 -25.84 -23.71 16.43
N GLY A 419 -25.73 -22.57 17.11
CA GLY A 419 -24.81 -22.29 18.21
C GLY A 419 -25.52 -21.86 19.47
N ALA A 420 -24.93 -20.93 20.21
CA ALA A 420 -25.48 -20.42 21.46
C ALA A 420 -26.77 -19.61 21.22
N ASP A 421 -27.70 -19.72 22.16
CA ASP A 421 -28.88 -18.87 22.28
C ASP A 421 -28.50 -17.62 23.09
N ASN A 422 -28.82 -16.43 22.59
CA ASN A 422 -28.51 -15.17 23.23
C ASN A 422 -29.61 -14.72 24.22
N GLY A 423 -30.75 -15.39 24.26
CA GLY A 423 -31.87 -15.11 25.17
C GLY A 423 -32.65 -13.83 24.82
N ASP A 424 -32.45 -13.28 23.64
CA ASP A 424 -33.11 -12.05 23.16
C ASP A 424 -33.88 -12.25 21.84
N GLY A 425 -34.14 -13.49 21.46
CA GLY A 425 -34.73 -13.86 20.17
C GLY A 425 -33.71 -14.00 19.05
N THR A 426 -32.41 -13.96 19.39
CA THR A 426 -31.32 -14.22 18.47
C THR A 426 -30.45 -15.35 18.98
N GLY A 427 -29.61 -15.89 18.10
CA GLY A 427 -28.59 -16.86 18.47
C GLY A 427 -27.49 -16.94 17.42
N ASP A 428 -26.50 -17.75 17.72
CA ASP A 428 -25.33 -17.92 16.88
C ASP A 428 -25.61 -18.86 15.70
N LEU A 429 -25.18 -18.41 14.51
CA LEU A 429 -25.07 -19.22 13.30
C LEU A 429 -23.59 -19.44 13.02
N VAL A 430 -23.10 -20.63 13.31
CA VAL A 430 -21.71 -21.02 13.03
C VAL A 430 -21.64 -21.70 11.67
N THR A 431 -20.86 -21.14 10.76
CA THR A 431 -20.68 -21.68 9.40
C THR A 431 -19.21 -21.68 9.00
N ALA A 432 -18.87 -22.52 8.02
CA ALA A 432 -17.54 -22.56 7.43
C ALA A 432 -17.66 -22.58 5.91
N ASN A 433 -17.76 -21.41 5.31
CA ASN A 433 -17.94 -21.26 3.86
C ASN A 433 -16.59 -21.17 3.14
N LYS A 434 -16.52 -21.82 1.97
CA LYS A 434 -15.33 -21.90 1.16
C LYS A 434 -15.19 -20.66 0.27
N GLY A 435 -14.02 -20.04 0.33
CA GLY A 435 -13.53 -19.10 -0.67
C GLY A 435 -12.52 -19.75 -1.59
N SER A 436 -12.33 -19.22 -2.77
CA SER A 436 -11.28 -19.66 -3.71
C SER A 436 -10.52 -18.46 -4.25
N THR A 437 -9.21 -18.62 -4.40
CA THR A 437 -8.35 -17.58 -4.96
C THR A 437 -7.44 -18.16 -6.02
N THR A 438 -7.37 -17.50 -7.16
CA THR A 438 -6.42 -17.80 -8.23
C THR A 438 -5.65 -16.53 -8.56
N GLU A 439 -4.31 -16.66 -8.73
CA GLU A 439 -3.46 -15.55 -9.12
C GLU A 439 -2.33 -16.05 -10.00
N ASN A 440 -1.93 -15.25 -10.98
CA ASN A 440 -0.84 -15.52 -11.89
C ASN A 440 0.00 -14.27 -12.04
N LEU A 441 1.27 -14.38 -11.73
CA LEU A 441 2.23 -13.31 -11.90
C LEU A 441 3.24 -13.70 -12.97
N GLY A 442 3.47 -12.80 -13.93
CA GLY A 442 4.50 -12.90 -14.94
C GLY A 442 5.45 -11.72 -14.88
N LEU A 443 6.74 -11.95 -14.95
CA LEU A 443 7.80 -10.94 -14.98
C LEU A 443 8.77 -11.25 -16.09
N VAL A 444 9.08 -10.26 -16.93
CA VAL A 444 10.15 -10.33 -17.93
C VAL A 444 11.00 -9.07 -17.81
N ARG A 445 12.32 -9.25 -17.81
CA ARG A 445 13.31 -8.17 -17.79
C ARG A 445 14.39 -8.44 -18.84
N VAL A 446 14.82 -7.38 -19.51
CA VAL A 446 15.93 -7.40 -20.46
C VAL A 446 16.89 -6.28 -20.08
N ASP A 447 18.16 -6.61 -19.94
CA ASP A 447 19.25 -5.68 -19.66
C ASP A 447 20.19 -5.62 -20.85
N TYR A 448 20.57 -4.42 -21.27
CA TYR A 448 21.48 -4.17 -22.38
C TYR A 448 22.63 -3.26 -21.97
N ASN A 449 23.86 -3.73 -22.08
CA ASN A 449 25.08 -2.97 -21.84
C ASN A 449 25.63 -2.42 -23.16
N PHE A 450 25.44 -1.13 -23.41
CA PHE A 450 26.05 -0.44 -24.56
C PHE A 450 27.58 -0.39 -24.43
N SER A 451 28.04 -0.10 -23.20
CA SER A 451 29.45 -0.03 -22.80
C SER A 451 29.59 -0.27 -21.28
N ASN A 452 30.80 -0.26 -20.77
CA ASN A 452 31.04 -0.27 -19.32
C ASN A 452 30.50 0.97 -18.60
N SER A 453 30.23 2.06 -19.33
CA SER A 453 29.69 3.32 -18.78
C SER A 453 28.22 3.56 -19.08
N HIS A 454 27.58 2.72 -19.92
CA HIS A 454 26.20 2.93 -20.34
C HIS A 454 25.44 1.61 -20.42
N SER A 455 24.35 1.52 -19.68
CA SER A 455 23.44 0.38 -19.65
C SER A 455 21.98 0.83 -19.63
N LEU A 456 21.12 0.00 -20.18
CA LEU A 456 19.67 0.19 -20.19
C LEU A 456 19.02 -1.11 -19.75
N PHE A 457 17.92 -1.02 -18.98
CA PHE A 457 17.05 -2.17 -18.84
C PHE A 457 15.59 -1.80 -19.08
N ALA A 458 14.83 -2.80 -19.50
CA ALA A 458 13.38 -2.74 -19.60
C ALA A 458 12.78 -3.92 -18.84
N ARG A 459 11.69 -3.66 -18.09
CA ARG A 459 10.95 -4.66 -17.33
C ARG A 459 9.45 -4.50 -17.59
N TYR A 460 8.78 -5.64 -17.71
CA TYR A 460 7.33 -5.72 -17.69
C TYR A 460 6.89 -6.80 -16.70
N MET A 461 5.95 -6.45 -15.84
CA MET A 461 5.36 -7.36 -14.87
C MET A 461 3.84 -7.25 -14.97
N ILE A 462 3.17 -8.38 -14.97
CA ILE A 462 1.72 -8.50 -14.93
C ILE A 462 1.33 -9.41 -13.77
N ASP A 463 0.30 -9.00 -13.04
CA ASP A 463 -0.33 -9.78 -12.00
C ASP A 463 -1.84 -9.81 -12.26
N ASP A 464 -2.41 -10.99 -12.47
CA ASP A 464 -3.83 -11.21 -12.78
C ASP A 464 -4.43 -12.17 -11.77
N SER A 465 -5.48 -11.72 -11.07
CA SER A 465 -5.99 -12.43 -9.91
C SER A 465 -7.51 -12.32 -9.74
N SER A 466 -8.09 -13.38 -9.16
CA SER A 466 -9.51 -13.47 -8.84
C SER A 466 -9.71 -14.20 -7.51
N SER A 467 -10.60 -13.70 -6.66
CA SER A 467 -10.91 -14.29 -5.36
C SER A 467 -12.40 -14.23 -5.06
N LEU A 468 -13.00 -15.41 -4.85
CA LEU A 468 -14.33 -15.53 -4.29
C LEU A 468 -14.25 -15.45 -2.77
N VAL A 469 -14.83 -14.38 -2.21
CA VAL A 469 -14.85 -14.12 -0.77
C VAL A 469 -16.19 -14.50 -0.20
N PRO A 470 -16.28 -15.53 0.64
CA PRO A 470 -17.57 -16.01 1.16
C PRO A 470 -18.20 -15.05 2.19
N TYR A 471 -17.38 -14.20 2.83
CA TYR A 471 -17.80 -13.18 3.79
C TYR A 471 -17.14 -11.87 3.46
N ILE A 472 -17.93 -10.79 3.40
CA ILE A 472 -17.42 -9.45 3.01
C ILE A 472 -16.85 -8.70 4.21
N GLY A 473 -17.28 -9.00 5.43
CA GLY A 473 -16.87 -8.29 6.66
C GLY A 473 -15.68 -8.93 7.38
N THR A 474 -15.04 -8.13 8.23
CA THR A 474 -14.03 -8.57 9.19
C THR A 474 -14.37 -8.05 10.58
N PRO A 475 -14.41 -8.90 11.60
CA PRO A 475 -14.16 -10.34 11.55
C PRO A 475 -15.23 -11.11 10.78
N PRO A 476 -14.94 -12.39 10.36
CA PRO A 476 -15.97 -13.28 9.82
C PRO A 476 -17.17 -13.37 10.77
N GLY A 477 -18.40 -13.24 10.21
CA GLY A 477 -19.62 -13.20 11.03
C GLY A 477 -20.23 -11.79 11.16
N THR A 478 -19.51 -10.73 10.77
CA THR A 478 -20.10 -9.38 10.64
C THR A 478 -21.29 -9.39 9.69
N TYR A 479 -21.23 -10.20 8.64
CA TYR A 479 -22.33 -10.44 7.70
C TYR A 479 -22.86 -11.88 7.80
N VAL A 480 -24.16 -12.02 7.64
CA VAL A 480 -24.79 -13.33 7.50
C VAL A 480 -24.25 -14.04 6.26
N PRO A 481 -23.94 -15.35 6.33
CA PRO A 481 -23.50 -16.14 5.19
C PRO A 481 -24.55 -16.16 4.07
N GLY A 482 -24.07 -16.30 2.82
CA GLY A 482 -24.95 -16.39 1.65
C GLY A 482 -24.80 -15.25 0.65
N PHE A 483 -23.99 -14.23 0.98
CA PHE A 483 -23.76 -13.07 0.13
C PHE A 483 -22.27 -12.91 -0.20
N PRO A 484 -21.70 -13.82 -1.03
CA PRO A 484 -20.30 -13.75 -1.40
C PRO A 484 -20.01 -12.60 -2.37
N ALA A 485 -18.77 -12.15 -2.38
CA ALA A 485 -18.29 -11.21 -3.36
C ALA A 485 -17.18 -11.81 -4.22
N LEU A 486 -17.14 -11.40 -5.49
CA LEU A 486 -16.07 -11.73 -6.40
C LEU A 486 -15.15 -10.52 -6.54
N ARG A 487 -13.90 -10.69 -6.12
CA ARG A 487 -12.82 -9.71 -6.30
C ARG A 487 -11.97 -10.09 -7.49
N ARG A 488 -11.59 -9.10 -8.28
CA ARG A 488 -10.65 -9.24 -9.37
C ARG A 488 -9.65 -8.12 -9.31
N ALA A 489 -8.39 -8.43 -9.56
CA ALA A 489 -7.35 -7.42 -9.73
C ALA A 489 -6.46 -7.79 -10.91
N ARG A 490 -6.07 -6.78 -11.69
CA ARG A 490 -5.07 -6.91 -12.74
C ARG A 490 -4.15 -5.70 -12.71
N ASN A 491 -2.87 -5.99 -12.50
CA ASN A 491 -1.85 -4.98 -12.33
C ASN A 491 -0.80 -5.12 -13.43
N HIS A 492 -0.37 -4.01 -14.00
CA HIS A 492 0.68 -3.93 -15.02
C HIS A 492 1.72 -2.93 -14.55
N TYR A 493 2.98 -3.37 -14.51
CA TYR A 493 4.12 -2.54 -14.12
C TYR A 493 5.17 -2.59 -15.22
N PHE A 494 5.30 -1.50 -15.97
CA PHE A 494 6.33 -1.33 -16.98
C PHE A 494 7.36 -0.34 -16.49
N ALA A 495 8.64 -0.62 -16.70
CA ALA A 495 9.73 0.30 -16.42
C ALA A 495 10.84 0.18 -17.46
N VAL A 496 11.43 1.33 -17.79
CA VAL A 496 12.68 1.44 -18.54
C VAL A 496 13.61 2.36 -17.76
N GLN A 497 14.87 1.96 -17.60
CA GLN A 497 15.89 2.79 -16.96
C GLN A 497 17.16 2.81 -17.80
N ASP A 498 17.63 4.01 -18.09
CA ASP A 498 18.91 4.29 -18.77
C ASP A 498 19.91 4.79 -17.71
N ARG A 499 21.10 4.21 -17.69
CA ARG A 499 22.14 4.44 -16.68
C ARG A 499 23.46 4.77 -17.35
N ARG A 500 24.01 5.96 -17.06
CA ARG A 500 25.22 6.46 -17.70
C ARG A 500 26.22 7.02 -16.68
N ASN A 501 27.47 6.61 -16.78
CA ASN A 501 28.58 7.37 -16.23
C ASN A 501 29.02 8.39 -17.28
N LEU A 502 28.64 9.65 -17.08
CA LEU A 502 28.99 10.75 -17.99
C LEU A 502 30.47 11.10 -17.87
N ARG A 503 31.01 11.00 -16.63
CA ARG A 503 32.42 11.13 -16.26
C ARG A 503 32.71 10.17 -15.11
N GLN A 504 33.97 10.05 -14.67
CA GLN A 504 34.35 9.19 -13.53
C GLN A 504 33.58 9.58 -12.25
N GLU A 505 33.37 10.90 -12.05
CA GLU A 505 32.70 11.42 -10.85
C GLU A 505 31.21 11.72 -11.07
N VAL A 506 30.68 11.59 -12.31
CA VAL A 506 29.30 12.01 -12.65
C VAL A 506 28.51 10.85 -13.20
N PHE A 507 27.50 10.44 -12.45
CA PHE A 507 26.57 9.38 -12.81
C PHE A 507 25.17 9.94 -13.05
N ASN A 508 24.52 9.51 -14.12
CA ASN A 508 23.14 9.86 -14.44
C ASN A 508 22.29 8.59 -14.59
N GLU A 509 21.07 8.66 -14.12
CA GLU A 509 20.05 7.62 -14.28
C GLU A 509 18.74 8.26 -14.73
N PHE A 510 18.22 7.89 -15.88
CA PHE A 510 16.91 8.28 -16.38
C PHE A 510 15.94 7.12 -16.25
N GLY A 511 14.71 7.37 -15.79
CA GLY A 511 13.67 6.36 -15.64
C GLY A 511 12.33 6.79 -16.21
N PHE A 512 11.66 5.85 -16.88
CA PHE A 512 10.28 5.94 -17.30
C PHE A 512 9.51 4.73 -16.82
N GLY A 513 8.33 4.95 -16.23
CA GLY A 513 7.48 3.89 -15.71
C GLY A 513 6.00 4.11 -16.01
N ILE A 514 5.28 3.01 -16.17
CA ILE A 514 3.82 2.97 -16.20
C ILE A 514 3.37 1.92 -15.19
N ASN A 515 2.59 2.37 -14.22
CA ASN A 515 1.89 1.52 -13.27
C ASN A 515 0.39 1.62 -13.58
N ARG A 516 -0.25 0.51 -13.98
CA ARG A 516 -1.69 0.43 -14.16
C ARG A 516 -2.26 -0.65 -13.26
N THR A 517 -3.06 -0.22 -12.28
CA THR A 517 -3.76 -1.11 -11.35
C THR A 517 -5.25 -1.06 -11.63
N THR A 518 -5.88 -2.22 -11.76
CA THR A 518 -7.32 -2.36 -11.90
C THR A 518 -7.81 -3.32 -10.84
N ALA A 519 -8.73 -2.89 -10.01
CA ALA A 519 -9.33 -3.73 -9.00
C ALA A 519 -10.85 -3.52 -8.98
N SER A 520 -11.59 -4.60 -8.77
CA SER A 520 -13.05 -4.56 -8.64
C SER A 520 -13.55 -5.59 -7.64
N THR A 521 -14.64 -5.23 -6.96
CA THR A 521 -15.41 -6.13 -6.12
C THR A 521 -16.86 -6.09 -6.60
N SER A 522 -17.39 -7.23 -7.00
CA SER A 522 -18.74 -7.38 -7.53
C SER A 522 -19.55 -8.36 -6.68
N ILE A 523 -20.86 -8.16 -6.68
CA ILE A 523 -21.81 -9.08 -6.05
C ILE A 523 -21.88 -10.38 -6.87
N VAL A 524 -21.92 -11.50 -6.17
CA VAL A 524 -22.25 -12.81 -6.77
C VAL A 524 -23.68 -13.15 -6.36
N ASP A 525 -24.55 -13.26 -7.34
CA ASP A 525 -25.94 -13.68 -7.09
C ASP A 525 -25.97 -15.19 -6.74
N THR A 526 -26.25 -15.48 -5.49
CA THR A 526 -26.36 -16.84 -4.96
C THR A 526 -27.82 -17.29 -4.79
N HIS A 527 -28.77 -16.40 -5.07
CA HIS A 527 -30.20 -16.64 -4.93
C HIS A 527 -30.94 -16.37 -6.26
N PRO A 528 -30.50 -17.01 -7.38
CA PRO A 528 -31.18 -16.81 -8.66
C PRO A 528 -32.62 -17.29 -8.56
N GLY A 529 -33.57 -16.44 -8.90
CA GLY A 529 -35.00 -16.71 -8.84
C GLY A 529 -35.71 -16.09 -7.63
N LEU A 530 -35.01 -15.58 -6.63
CA LEU A 530 -35.60 -14.70 -5.62
C LEU A 530 -35.56 -13.26 -6.15
N SER A 531 -36.72 -12.71 -6.52
CA SER A 531 -36.85 -11.30 -6.92
C SER A 531 -36.77 -10.37 -5.69
N ILE A 532 -35.73 -10.56 -4.86
CA ILE A 532 -35.52 -9.76 -3.67
C ILE A 532 -34.62 -8.59 -4.03
N SER A 533 -35.18 -7.42 -4.09
CA SER A 533 -34.44 -6.18 -4.31
C SER A 533 -34.98 -5.10 -3.36
N LEU A 534 -34.08 -4.33 -2.75
CA LEU A 534 -34.47 -3.17 -1.96
C LEU A 534 -34.65 -1.93 -2.85
N LEU A 535 -34.18 -2.00 -4.09
CA LEU A 535 -34.27 -0.95 -5.10
C LEU A 535 -34.56 -1.58 -6.48
N PRO A 536 -35.63 -1.22 -7.18
CA PRO A 536 -36.01 -1.84 -8.43
C PRO A 536 -34.88 -1.94 -9.44
N GLY A 537 -34.66 -3.13 -10.02
CA GLY A 537 -33.61 -3.37 -11.01
C GLY A 537 -32.18 -3.47 -10.47
N ARG A 538 -32.01 -3.47 -9.17
CA ARG A 538 -30.70 -3.62 -8.51
C ARG A 538 -30.60 -4.98 -7.78
N PRO A 539 -29.40 -5.51 -7.58
CA PRO A 539 -29.16 -6.65 -6.68
C PRO A 539 -29.67 -6.36 -5.27
N PHE A 540 -29.84 -7.41 -4.47
CA PHE A 540 -30.18 -7.24 -3.06
C PHE A 540 -29.15 -6.38 -2.34
N GLY A 541 -29.65 -5.34 -1.62
CA GLY A 541 -28.82 -4.42 -0.85
C GLY A 541 -28.45 -4.98 0.53
N MET A 542 -28.65 -4.19 1.59
CA MET A 542 -28.29 -4.57 2.94
C MET A 542 -29.41 -4.24 3.94
N LEU A 543 -29.64 -5.16 4.88
CA LEU A 543 -30.40 -4.91 6.10
C LEU A 543 -29.42 -4.84 7.28
N ASN A 544 -29.49 -3.74 8.02
CA ASN A 544 -28.75 -3.52 9.24
C ASN A 544 -29.76 -3.52 10.41
N ILE A 545 -29.78 -4.61 11.17
CA ILE A 545 -30.62 -4.76 12.36
C ILE A 545 -29.68 -4.68 13.55
N ALA A 546 -29.86 -3.70 14.43
CA ALA A 546 -28.97 -3.50 15.56
C ALA A 546 -28.95 -4.73 16.47
N GLY A 547 -27.77 -5.17 16.88
CA GLY A 547 -27.57 -6.39 17.67
C GLY A 547 -27.45 -7.68 16.84
N MET A 548 -27.64 -7.64 15.53
CA MET A 548 -27.50 -8.76 14.63
C MET A 548 -26.37 -8.58 13.62
N SER A 549 -25.98 -9.66 12.97
CA SER A 549 -25.09 -9.60 11.80
C SER A 549 -25.82 -8.98 10.61
N LEU A 550 -25.07 -8.23 9.79
CA LEU A 550 -25.59 -7.57 8.60
C LEU A 550 -26.09 -8.59 7.57
N VAL A 551 -27.24 -8.35 6.98
CA VAL A 551 -27.88 -9.25 6.02
C VAL A 551 -27.78 -8.67 4.63
N GLY A 552 -27.21 -9.39 3.69
CA GLY A 552 -27.12 -8.94 2.30
C GLY A 552 -25.72 -8.50 1.87
N ASN A 553 -25.70 -7.72 0.79
CA ASN A 553 -24.45 -7.24 0.20
C ASN A 553 -23.99 -5.95 0.86
N SER A 554 -22.67 -5.77 0.96
CA SER A 554 -22.09 -4.54 1.50
C SER A 554 -22.57 -3.30 0.70
N PRO A 555 -22.90 -2.19 1.39
CA PRO A 555 -23.44 -0.99 0.73
C PRO A 555 -22.42 -0.28 -0.17
N VAL A 556 -21.12 -0.66 -0.07
CA VAL A 556 -20.03 -0.12 -0.90
C VAL A 556 -19.71 -1.01 -2.11
N ILE A 557 -20.51 -2.02 -2.40
CA ILE A 557 -20.36 -2.90 -3.56
C ILE A 557 -21.57 -2.69 -4.51
N PRO A 558 -21.32 -2.59 -5.82
CA PRO A 558 -20.05 -2.77 -6.56
C PRO A 558 -19.06 -1.65 -6.30
N LEU A 559 -17.76 -2.02 -6.26
CA LEU A 559 -16.67 -1.09 -6.13
C LEU A 559 -15.64 -1.40 -7.22
N GLY A 560 -15.11 -0.38 -7.86
CA GLY A 560 -14.08 -0.54 -8.88
C GLY A 560 -13.16 0.65 -8.96
N SER A 561 -11.90 0.39 -9.27
CA SER A 561 -10.91 1.42 -9.55
C SER A 561 -10.00 0.95 -10.68
N SER A 562 -9.72 1.83 -11.61
CA SER A 562 -8.70 1.65 -12.64
C SER A 562 -7.78 2.86 -12.60
N SER A 563 -6.63 2.70 -12.00
CA SER A 563 -5.64 3.76 -11.83
C SER A 563 -4.47 3.55 -12.77
N THR A 564 -3.97 4.63 -13.39
CA THR A 564 -2.76 4.61 -14.20
C THR A 564 -1.86 5.76 -13.78
N VAL A 565 -0.62 5.43 -13.44
CA VAL A 565 0.44 6.39 -13.12
C VAL A 565 1.49 6.32 -14.21
N TYR A 566 1.70 7.43 -14.90
CA TYR A 566 2.85 7.64 -15.78
C TYR A 566 3.90 8.38 -14.98
N GLN A 567 5.09 7.82 -14.86
CA GLN A 567 6.19 8.39 -14.09
C GLN A 567 7.38 8.60 -15.01
N VAL A 568 7.94 9.80 -14.95
CA VAL A 568 9.24 10.16 -15.55
C VAL A 568 10.10 10.69 -14.43
N GLN A 569 11.33 10.24 -14.39
CA GLN A 569 12.29 10.68 -13.38
C GLN A 569 13.69 10.73 -13.97
N ASP A 570 14.53 11.65 -13.44
CA ASP A 570 15.91 11.81 -13.86
C ASP A 570 16.83 12.29 -12.71
N GLN A 571 18.03 11.66 -12.37
CA GLN A 571 18.97 11.97 -11.27
C GLN A 571 20.40 12.12 -11.75
N LEU A 572 21.11 13.13 -11.29
CA LEU A 572 22.56 13.26 -11.35
C LEU A 572 23.16 13.08 -9.96
N SER A 573 24.12 12.26 -9.88
CA SER A 573 25.01 12.16 -8.73
C SER A 573 26.40 12.61 -9.17
N SER A 574 26.94 13.61 -8.50
CA SER A 574 28.31 14.08 -8.72
C SER A 574 29.11 13.97 -7.43
N THR A 575 30.27 13.35 -7.51
CA THR A 575 31.16 13.21 -6.36
C THR A 575 32.43 14.01 -6.59
N THR A 576 32.74 14.94 -5.70
CA THR A 576 33.93 15.79 -5.78
C THR A 576 34.57 15.83 -4.41
N HIS A 577 35.80 15.34 -4.25
CA HIS A 577 36.55 15.32 -3.00
C HIS A 577 35.75 14.81 -1.79
N ARG A 578 35.16 15.73 -1.02
CA ARG A 578 34.41 15.45 0.20
C ARG A 578 32.90 15.52 0.03
N HIS A 579 32.40 15.94 -1.15
CA HIS A 579 31.01 16.15 -1.42
C HIS A 579 30.47 15.08 -2.36
N THR A 580 29.29 14.58 -2.09
CA THR A 580 28.49 13.80 -3.03
C THR A 580 27.14 14.47 -3.17
N ILE A 581 27.01 15.24 -4.23
CA ILE A 581 25.80 16.00 -4.53
C ILE A 581 24.88 15.11 -5.37
N LYS A 582 23.65 14.94 -4.91
CA LYS A 582 22.55 14.33 -5.66
C LYS A 582 21.50 15.41 -5.95
N LEU A 583 21.07 15.49 -7.19
CA LEU A 583 19.99 16.35 -7.62
C LEU A 583 18.96 15.48 -8.36
N GLY A 584 17.66 15.76 -8.28
CA GLY A 584 16.68 14.97 -9.01
C GLY A 584 15.33 15.65 -9.18
N VAL A 585 14.61 15.19 -10.23
CA VAL A 585 13.24 15.59 -10.53
C VAL A 585 12.40 14.37 -10.88
N GLN A 586 11.14 14.38 -10.48
CA GLN A 586 10.17 13.34 -10.78
C GLN A 586 8.85 13.99 -11.18
N VAL A 587 8.25 13.51 -12.25
CA VAL A 587 6.91 13.93 -12.67
C VAL A 587 6.03 12.68 -12.73
N ARG A 588 4.89 12.73 -12.04
CA ARG A 588 3.88 11.68 -12.08
C ARG A 588 2.56 12.26 -12.58
N ARG A 589 1.99 11.65 -13.63
CA ARG A 589 0.63 11.91 -14.07
C ARG A 589 -0.25 10.77 -13.61
N ILE A 590 -1.21 11.09 -12.76
CA ILE A 590 -2.13 10.14 -12.15
C ILE A 590 -3.49 10.25 -12.85
N GLN A 591 -4.02 9.11 -13.27
CA GLN A 591 -5.38 8.93 -13.77
C GLN A 591 -6.04 7.86 -12.91
N SER A 592 -7.22 8.13 -12.38
CA SER A 592 -7.99 7.15 -11.63
C SER A 592 -9.45 7.23 -12.05
N ASN A 593 -9.97 6.12 -12.52
CA ASN A 593 -11.32 6.00 -13.07
C ASN A 593 -12.06 4.91 -12.31
N GLY A 594 -13.33 5.14 -12.01
CA GLY A 594 -14.18 4.11 -11.43
C GLY A 594 -15.33 4.67 -10.61
N PRO A 595 -16.30 3.80 -10.31
CA PRO A 595 -17.39 4.12 -9.40
C PRO A 595 -16.89 4.18 -7.95
N LEU A 596 -17.38 5.14 -7.21
CA LEU A 596 -17.29 5.19 -5.75
C LEU A 596 -18.73 5.16 -5.22
N ASP A 597 -19.24 3.96 -5.05
CA ASP A 597 -20.64 3.72 -4.72
C ASP A 597 -20.83 3.59 -3.21
N PHE A 598 -21.97 4.10 -2.71
CA PHE A 598 -22.44 3.82 -1.37
C PHE A 598 -23.95 3.70 -1.38
N GLY A 599 -24.49 2.57 -0.90
CA GLY A 599 -25.94 2.35 -0.80
C GLY A 599 -26.66 2.18 -2.13
N VAL A 600 -25.94 1.96 -3.25
CA VAL A 600 -26.53 1.86 -4.60
C VAL A 600 -27.52 0.73 -4.78
N ASN A 601 -27.50 -0.27 -3.91
CA ASN A 601 -28.44 -1.40 -3.90
C ASN A 601 -29.51 -1.26 -2.81
N GLY A 602 -29.49 -0.16 -2.06
CA GLY A 602 -30.36 0.09 -0.91
C GLY A 602 -29.83 -0.47 0.40
N LEU A 603 -30.04 0.28 1.46
CA LEU A 603 -29.68 -0.08 2.85
C LEU A 603 -30.84 0.34 3.75
N TYR A 604 -31.49 -0.61 4.40
CA TYR A 604 -32.41 -0.35 5.51
C TYR A 604 -31.71 -0.57 6.84
N THR A 605 -31.97 0.36 7.77
CA THR A 605 -31.48 0.25 9.15
C THR A 605 -32.65 0.14 10.12
N PHE A 606 -32.59 -0.85 11.00
CA PHE A 606 -33.53 -1.09 12.09
C PHE A 606 -32.81 -0.99 13.43
N GLN A 607 -33.33 -0.22 14.35
CA GLN A 607 -32.78 -0.02 15.66
C GLN A 607 -33.89 0.24 16.69
N ASP A 608 -33.55 0.45 17.93
CA ASP A 608 -34.48 0.82 18.98
C ASP A 608 -35.15 2.18 18.65
N LEU A 609 -36.45 2.18 18.38
CA LEU A 609 -37.22 3.38 18.08
C LEU A 609 -37.92 3.97 19.32
N ARG A 610 -37.75 3.39 20.54
CA ARG A 610 -38.35 3.95 21.76
C ARG A 610 -37.92 5.39 22.03
N PRO A 611 -36.68 5.82 21.74
CA PRO A 611 -36.30 7.24 21.86
C PRO A 611 -37.11 8.20 20.97
N PHE A 612 -37.77 7.68 19.94
CA PHE A 612 -38.64 8.44 19.04
C PHE A 612 -40.14 8.29 19.34
N GLY A 613 -40.46 7.73 20.52
CA GLY A 613 -41.84 7.61 21.01
C GLY A 613 -42.57 6.31 20.60
N PHE A 614 -41.90 5.39 19.95
CA PHE A 614 -42.46 4.06 19.68
C PHE A 614 -42.43 3.18 20.92
N GLN A 615 -43.33 2.19 21.01
CA GLN A 615 -43.38 1.24 22.09
C GLN A 615 -42.81 -0.10 21.65
N ALA A 616 -41.91 -0.68 22.43
CA ALA A 616 -41.45 -2.05 22.26
C ALA A 616 -41.80 -2.86 23.51
N ARG A 617 -42.21 -4.11 23.28
CA ARG A 617 -42.65 -5.06 24.33
C ARG A 617 -41.62 -6.12 24.61
N THR A 618 -40.62 -6.22 23.77
CA THR A 618 -39.59 -7.27 23.80
C THR A 618 -38.27 -6.71 24.36
N ASN A 619 -37.38 -7.58 24.79
CA ASN A 619 -36.02 -7.22 25.23
C ASN A 619 -35.09 -6.93 24.08
N ASN A 620 -35.49 -7.21 22.81
CA ASN A 620 -34.79 -6.84 21.58
C ASN A 620 -35.65 -5.94 20.69
N PRO A 621 -35.72 -4.62 20.97
CA PRO A 621 -36.56 -3.68 20.24
C PRO A 621 -36.21 -3.57 18.75
N ALA A 622 -34.93 -3.68 18.39
CA ALA A 622 -34.51 -3.59 16.99
C ALA A 622 -35.05 -4.76 16.14
N LEU A 623 -35.02 -5.97 16.69
CA LEU A 623 -35.60 -7.16 16.05
C LEU A 623 -37.14 -7.05 16.02
N GLU A 624 -37.81 -6.54 17.10
CA GLU A 624 -39.24 -6.29 17.10
C GLU A 624 -39.65 -5.31 16.00
N PHE A 625 -38.95 -4.17 15.86
CA PHE A 625 -39.23 -3.18 14.82
C PHE A 625 -38.90 -3.69 13.42
N PHE A 626 -37.87 -4.55 13.28
CA PHE A 626 -37.62 -5.24 12.02
C PHE A 626 -38.83 -6.11 11.63
N LEU A 627 -39.31 -6.96 12.53
CA LEU A 627 -40.46 -7.85 12.26
C LEU A 627 -41.75 -7.07 11.90
N GLN A 628 -41.90 -5.85 12.39
CA GLN A 628 -42.99 -4.94 12.05
C GLN A 628 -42.75 -4.10 10.80
N ALA A 629 -41.63 -4.25 10.11
CA ALA A 629 -41.20 -3.45 8.95
C ALA A 629 -41.08 -1.95 9.24
N LEU A 630 -40.60 -1.57 10.41
CA LEU A 630 -40.42 -0.18 10.88
C LEU A 630 -38.93 0.21 10.88
N PRO A 631 -38.31 0.59 9.74
CA PRO A 631 -36.93 1.02 9.69
C PRO A 631 -36.78 2.43 10.26
N VAL A 632 -35.60 2.71 10.87
CA VAL A 632 -35.23 4.08 11.31
C VAL A 632 -34.73 4.91 10.13
N SER A 633 -34.09 4.28 9.15
CA SER A 633 -33.57 4.96 7.98
C SER A 633 -33.48 4.05 6.75
N TYR A 634 -33.54 4.69 5.61
CA TYR A 634 -33.22 4.09 4.32
C TYR A 634 -32.20 4.95 3.61
N VAL A 635 -31.17 4.31 3.07
CA VAL A 635 -30.15 4.93 2.21
C VAL A 635 -30.21 4.23 0.86
N GLY A 636 -30.35 4.99 -0.19
CA GLY A 636 -30.38 4.48 -1.56
C GLY A 636 -30.03 5.59 -2.54
N VAL A 637 -29.83 5.22 -3.78
CA VAL A 637 -29.57 6.16 -4.89
C VAL A 637 -30.81 6.25 -5.79
N ASP A 638 -30.96 7.38 -6.47
CA ASP A 638 -31.90 7.43 -7.59
C ASP A 638 -31.36 6.56 -8.73
N PRO A 639 -32.05 5.46 -9.09
CA PRO A 639 -31.52 4.51 -10.07
C PRO A 639 -31.42 5.09 -11.48
N PHE A 640 -32.09 6.21 -11.75
CA PHE A 640 -32.20 6.82 -13.08
C PHE A 640 -31.26 8.03 -13.26
N ASN A 641 -30.95 8.75 -12.17
CA ASN A 641 -30.22 10.02 -12.25
C ASN A 641 -28.88 10.03 -11.51
N SER A 642 -28.56 8.97 -10.78
CA SER A 642 -27.27 8.88 -10.06
C SER A 642 -26.18 8.27 -10.92
N ASP A 643 -25.05 8.96 -11.02
CA ASP A 643 -23.81 8.47 -11.63
C ASP A 643 -22.65 8.65 -10.65
N SER A 644 -22.11 7.53 -10.18
CA SER A 644 -20.98 7.48 -9.24
C SER A 644 -19.62 7.41 -9.93
N ASN A 645 -19.60 7.20 -11.26
CA ASN A 645 -18.34 7.12 -11.99
C ASN A 645 -17.62 8.47 -11.98
N ARG A 646 -16.35 8.45 -11.62
CA ARG A 646 -15.47 9.62 -11.58
C ARG A 646 -14.14 9.30 -12.26
N ASP A 647 -13.67 10.26 -13.04
CA ASP A 647 -12.42 10.17 -13.80
C ASP A 647 -11.44 11.24 -13.30
N TYR A 648 -10.75 10.92 -12.21
CA TYR A 648 -9.81 11.84 -11.58
C TYR A 648 -8.48 11.96 -12.34
N ARG A 649 -7.96 13.18 -12.37
CA ARG A 649 -6.68 13.53 -12.98
C ARG A 649 -5.88 14.40 -12.03
N GLN A 650 -4.62 14.05 -11.82
CA GLN A 650 -3.69 14.82 -10.99
C GLN A 650 -2.27 14.74 -11.56
N ILE A 651 -1.50 15.79 -11.38
CA ILE A 651 -0.06 15.83 -11.68
C ILE A 651 0.68 16.10 -10.38
N VAL A 652 1.74 15.33 -10.16
CA VAL A 652 2.68 15.53 -9.05
C VAL A 652 4.05 15.82 -9.65
N VAL A 653 4.65 16.93 -9.24
CA VAL A 653 6.01 17.32 -9.63
C VAL A 653 6.85 17.36 -8.36
N SER A 654 7.95 16.64 -8.35
CA SER A 654 8.87 16.58 -7.21
C SER A 654 10.26 16.95 -7.66
N GLY A 655 10.97 17.70 -6.83
CA GLY A 655 12.38 18.02 -7.02
C GLY A 655 13.15 17.89 -5.72
N PHE A 656 14.40 17.46 -5.77
CA PHE A 656 15.25 17.38 -4.59
C PHE A 656 16.69 17.73 -4.90
N ALA A 657 17.39 18.20 -3.85
CA ALA A 657 18.83 18.39 -3.82
C ALA A 657 19.36 17.84 -2.50
N GLN A 658 20.48 17.14 -2.54
CA GLN A 658 21.10 16.52 -1.38
C GLN A 658 22.61 16.56 -1.51
N ASP A 659 23.32 16.80 -0.39
CA ASP A 659 24.76 16.72 -0.29
C ASP A 659 25.19 15.82 0.87
N PHE A 660 25.99 14.81 0.57
CA PHE A 660 26.73 14.04 1.54
C PHE A 660 28.12 14.65 1.68
N PHE A 661 28.31 15.41 2.74
CA PHE A 661 29.57 16.09 3.02
C PHE A 661 30.40 15.33 4.06
N ARG A 662 31.56 14.84 3.67
CA ARG A 662 32.52 14.23 4.58
C ARG A 662 33.38 15.31 5.22
N ALA A 663 32.93 15.83 6.36
CA ALA A 663 33.61 16.91 7.06
C ALA A 663 34.99 16.48 7.58
N THR A 664 35.07 15.27 8.16
CA THR A 664 36.33 14.64 8.65
C THR A 664 36.31 13.14 8.34
N SER A 665 37.36 12.41 8.66
CA SER A 665 37.39 10.94 8.59
C SER A 665 36.39 10.26 9.54
N ARG A 666 35.86 11.00 10.53
CA ARG A 666 34.93 10.51 11.57
C ARG A 666 33.56 11.17 11.54
N LEU A 667 33.36 12.22 10.72
CA LEU A 667 32.11 12.96 10.66
C LEU A 667 31.68 13.12 9.21
N SER A 668 30.51 12.61 8.91
CA SER A 668 29.79 12.85 7.66
C SER A 668 28.48 13.57 7.95
N VAL A 669 28.14 14.55 7.14
CA VAL A 669 26.92 15.36 7.25
C VAL A 669 26.11 15.11 5.99
N ASN A 670 24.85 14.74 6.15
CA ASN A 670 23.90 14.57 5.05
C ASN A 670 22.84 15.67 5.16
N VAL A 671 22.75 16.53 4.15
CA VAL A 671 21.79 17.63 4.08
C VAL A 671 21.01 17.52 2.78
N GLY A 672 19.69 17.48 2.88
CA GLY A 672 18.82 17.38 1.72
C GLY A 672 17.59 18.25 1.84
N LEU A 673 17.11 18.71 0.69
CA LEU A 673 15.85 19.43 0.54
C LEU A 673 15.04 18.75 -0.56
N ARG A 674 13.77 18.48 -0.29
CA ARG A 674 12.80 18.00 -1.27
C ARG A 674 11.59 18.89 -1.29
N TYR A 675 11.09 19.13 -2.49
CA TYR A 675 9.85 19.84 -2.75
C TYR A 675 8.91 18.95 -3.58
N ASP A 676 7.70 18.75 -3.09
CA ASP A 676 6.65 18.01 -3.78
C ASP A 676 5.46 18.96 -4.05
N PHE A 677 5.12 19.15 -5.31
CA PHE A 677 3.97 19.92 -5.77
C PHE A 677 2.88 18.96 -6.25
N TYR A 678 1.69 19.11 -5.72
CA TYR A 678 0.49 18.38 -6.13
C TYR A 678 -0.48 19.33 -6.79
N SER A 679 -0.83 19.10 -8.06
CA SER A 679 -1.94 19.84 -8.66
C SER A 679 -3.26 19.47 -7.96
N ASN A 680 -4.24 20.37 -7.97
CA ASN A 680 -5.58 20.00 -7.53
C ASN A 680 -6.11 18.85 -8.38
N PRO A 681 -6.75 17.83 -7.75
CA PRO A 681 -7.47 16.82 -8.51
C PRO A 681 -8.55 17.46 -9.36
N SER A 682 -8.61 17.10 -10.63
CA SER A 682 -9.68 17.46 -11.56
C SER A 682 -10.44 16.22 -11.98
N GLU A 683 -11.69 16.38 -12.40
CA GLU A 683 -12.49 15.32 -12.99
C GLU A 683 -12.67 15.61 -14.47
N ALA A 684 -12.42 14.61 -15.32
CA ALA A 684 -12.29 14.78 -16.76
C ALA A 684 -13.57 15.28 -17.45
N HIS A 685 -14.75 15.01 -16.86
CA HIS A 685 -16.06 15.38 -17.39
C HIS A 685 -16.76 16.47 -16.57
N GLY A 686 -16.06 17.08 -15.59
CA GLY A 686 -16.62 18.15 -14.76
C GLY A 686 -17.73 17.72 -13.80
N ARG A 687 -17.78 16.44 -13.40
CA ARG A 687 -18.84 15.86 -12.55
C ARG A 687 -18.60 16.02 -11.04
N LEU A 688 -17.57 16.77 -10.63
CA LEU A 688 -17.35 17.11 -9.23
C LEU A 688 -18.25 18.26 -8.79
N SER A 689 -18.66 18.22 -7.53
CA SER A 689 -19.39 19.30 -6.91
C SER A 689 -18.92 19.55 -5.48
N VAL A 690 -19.01 20.78 -5.02
CA VAL A 690 -18.61 21.20 -3.68
C VAL A 690 -19.51 22.31 -3.16
N ILE A 691 -19.89 22.24 -1.90
CA ILE A 691 -20.46 23.37 -1.15
C ILE A 691 -19.26 24.14 -0.60
N ARG A 692 -19.03 25.36 -1.11
CA ARG A 692 -17.87 26.17 -0.72
C ARG A 692 -18.06 26.85 0.61
N ASN A 693 -19.24 27.36 0.83
CA ASN A 693 -19.64 27.97 2.10
C ASN A 693 -20.97 27.38 2.56
N PRO A 694 -20.96 26.42 3.50
CA PRO A 694 -22.17 25.77 3.99
C PRO A 694 -23.21 26.73 4.61
N ALA A 695 -22.78 27.93 5.04
CA ALA A 695 -23.66 28.93 5.66
C ALA A 695 -24.41 29.81 4.62
N THR A 696 -23.90 29.93 3.39
CA THR A 696 -24.46 30.88 2.41
C THR A 696 -24.83 30.25 1.08
N ASP A 697 -24.23 29.10 0.74
CA ASP A 697 -24.51 28.43 -0.54
C ASP A 697 -25.87 27.72 -0.49
N SER A 698 -26.73 28.01 -1.43
CA SER A 698 -28.05 27.34 -1.59
C SER A 698 -27.92 25.92 -2.18
N GLY A 699 -26.76 25.55 -2.69
CA GLY A 699 -26.47 24.25 -3.29
C GLY A 699 -25.02 24.09 -3.73
N PRO A 700 -24.63 22.87 -4.17
CA PRO A 700 -23.26 22.61 -4.58
C PRO A 700 -22.91 23.31 -5.91
N THR A 701 -21.68 23.82 -6.00
CA THR A 701 -21.09 24.28 -7.25
C THR A 701 -20.49 23.10 -8.00
N VAL A 702 -20.94 22.86 -9.22
CA VAL A 702 -20.48 21.75 -10.09
C VAL A 702 -19.29 22.17 -10.94
N GLY A 703 -18.39 21.27 -11.22
CA GLY A 703 -17.27 21.39 -12.16
C GLY A 703 -15.90 21.66 -11.54
N LYS A 704 -15.81 22.14 -10.30
CA LYS A 704 -14.54 22.38 -9.60
C LYS A 704 -14.62 21.96 -8.14
N LEU A 705 -13.67 21.15 -7.68
CA LEU A 705 -13.61 20.72 -6.29
C LEU A 705 -12.99 21.80 -5.39
N PHE A 706 -11.94 22.50 -5.86
CA PHE A 706 -11.23 23.53 -5.10
C PHE A 706 -11.16 24.84 -5.88
N ALA A 707 -11.17 25.96 -5.16
CA ALA A 707 -11.04 27.30 -5.77
C ALA A 707 -9.59 27.63 -6.12
N GLU A 708 -8.64 27.17 -5.30
CA GLU A 708 -7.21 27.49 -5.40
C GLU A 708 -6.36 26.23 -5.36
N THR A 709 -5.19 26.29 -6.01
CA THR A 709 -4.19 25.20 -5.93
C THR A 709 -3.49 25.28 -4.58
N PRO A 710 -3.36 24.17 -3.84
CA PRO A 710 -2.60 24.13 -2.59
C PRO A 710 -1.16 24.60 -2.86
N GLN A 711 -0.68 25.52 -2.05
CA GLN A 711 0.68 26.03 -2.17
C GLN A 711 1.64 25.20 -1.32
N ILE A 712 2.73 24.81 -1.93
CA ILE A 712 4.08 24.48 -1.43
C ILE A 712 4.19 23.58 -0.19
N CYS A 713 4.59 22.31 -0.40
CA CYS A 713 5.14 21.44 0.65
C CYS A 713 6.65 21.26 0.46
N CYS A 714 7.47 22.01 1.21
CA CYS A 714 8.91 21.78 1.28
C CYS A 714 9.25 20.86 2.46
N HIS A 715 10.04 19.83 2.22
CA HIS A 715 10.48 18.89 3.23
C HIS A 715 11.99 18.94 3.40
N PRO A 716 12.53 19.77 4.34
CA PRO A 716 13.95 19.77 4.64
C PRO A 716 14.35 18.49 5.35
N ARG A 717 15.51 17.97 4.99
CA ARG A 717 16.09 16.79 5.64
C ARG A 717 17.52 17.07 6.06
N LEU A 718 17.81 16.84 7.33
CA LEU A 718 19.14 16.95 7.90
C LEU A 718 19.46 15.67 8.67
N ALA A 719 20.57 15.05 8.37
CA ALA A 719 21.11 13.93 9.13
C ALA A 719 22.61 14.12 9.36
N LEU A 720 23.05 13.83 10.58
CA LEU A 720 24.45 13.86 10.97
C LEU A 720 24.87 12.43 11.30
N LEU A 721 25.95 11.98 10.71
CA LEU A 721 26.57 10.70 11.00
C LEU A 721 27.97 10.94 11.55
N GLY A 722 28.22 10.48 12.76
CA GLY A 722 29.54 10.50 13.41
C GLY A 722 29.80 9.15 14.09
N THR A 723 31.05 8.88 14.45
CA THR A 723 31.41 7.68 15.22
C THR A 723 30.90 7.70 16.66
N SER A 724 30.33 8.81 17.11
CA SER A 724 29.44 8.94 18.26
C SER A 724 28.08 9.39 17.70
N SER A 725 27.08 8.51 17.76
CA SER A 725 25.76 8.70 17.17
C SER A 725 25.04 9.91 17.75
N VAL A 726 24.94 10.99 16.95
CA VAL A 726 24.02 12.09 17.25
C VAL A 726 22.95 12.07 16.15
N THR A 727 21.79 11.59 16.48
CA THR A 727 20.59 11.63 15.61
C THR A 727 19.76 12.86 15.96
N ALA A 728 19.75 13.86 15.09
CA ALA A 728 18.73 14.91 15.13
C ALA A 728 17.44 14.40 14.49
N ARG A 729 16.36 14.31 15.23
CA ARG A 729 15.04 13.96 14.71
C ARG A 729 14.39 15.18 14.07
N PRO A 730 13.97 15.17 12.80
CA PRO A 730 13.08 16.18 12.29
C PRO A 730 11.66 15.89 12.78
N TYR A 731 11.11 16.77 13.58
CA TYR A 731 9.69 16.78 13.91
C TYR A 731 8.97 17.66 12.89
N CYS A 732 8.28 17.08 11.93
CA CYS A 732 7.23 17.72 11.16
C CYS A 732 6.03 16.76 11.12
N GLY A 733 5.12 16.94 12.08
CA GLY A 733 3.78 16.37 12.00
C GLY A 733 3.00 17.18 10.97
N ALA A 734 2.76 16.65 9.80
CA ALA A 734 1.82 17.22 8.86
C ALA A 734 0.46 16.59 9.09
N GLU A 735 -0.42 17.27 9.80
CA GLU A 735 -1.86 17.10 9.61
C GLU A 735 -2.26 17.78 8.28
N PRO A 736 -3.08 17.14 7.46
CA PRO A 736 -3.62 17.77 6.28
C PRO A 736 -4.77 18.69 6.69
N ALA A 737 -4.63 19.94 6.38
CA ALA A 737 -5.60 21.01 6.34
C ALA A 737 -5.43 22.12 7.39
N SER A 738 -5.31 23.32 6.85
CA SER A 738 -5.43 24.62 7.49
C SER A 738 -4.29 25.04 8.44
N PHE A 739 -3.16 25.52 7.84
CA PHE A 739 -2.50 26.70 8.39
C PHE A 739 -1.75 27.43 7.27
N ALA A 740 -2.31 28.54 6.86
CA ALA A 740 -1.68 29.51 6.01
C ALA A 740 -0.66 30.33 6.81
N ILE A 741 0.51 30.55 6.19
CA ILE A 741 1.34 31.76 6.31
C ILE A 741 1.62 32.21 7.76
N ASN A 742 2.69 31.67 8.39
CA ASN A 742 3.59 32.40 9.30
C ASN A 742 4.71 31.54 9.92
N SER A 743 5.06 30.39 9.34
CA SER A 743 6.11 29.52 9.93
C SER A 743 7.35 29.33 9.06
N LEU A 744 7.75 30.34 8.30
CA LEU A 744 9.03 30.31 7.55
C LEU A 744 10.26 30.50 8.46
N LEU A 745 10.10 30.64 9.78
CA LEU A 745 11.19 30.96 10.70
C LEU A 745 11.29 30.12 11.97
N SER A 746 10.58 29.02 12.10
CA SER A 746 10.63 28.19 13.31
C SER A 746 11.06 26.73 13.09
N CYS A 747 11.91 26.42 12.09
CA CYS A 747 12.74 25.23 12.16
C CYS A 747 13.97 25.49 13.03
N LEU A 748 13.77 25.60 14.33
CA LEU A 748 14.86 25.64 15.30
C LEU A 748 15.45 24.22 15.39
N VAL A 749 16.70 24.12 14.92
CA VAL A 749 17.57 22.97 15.13
C VAL A 749 17.77 22.79 16.62
N SER A 750 17.16 21.80 17.22
CA SER A 750 17.48 21.36 18.58
C SER A 750 18.68 20.42 18.49
N ILE A 751 19.87 20.98 18.72
CA ILE A 751 21.10 20.19 18.87
C ILE A 751 21.14 19.75 20.34
N GLY A 752 20.83 18.48 20.60
CA GLY A 752 21.08 17.88 21.91
C GLY A 752 22.53 17.32 21.92
N PHE A 753 23.33 17.76 22.87
CA PHE A 753 24.67 17.23 23.12
C PHE A 753 24.58 15.89 23.86
#